data_b95fa09c142811bf823d057288d976eb
#
_entry.id   b95fa09c142811bf823d057288d976eb
#
_cell.length_a   1.000
_cell.length_b   1.000
_cell.length_c   1.000
_cell.angle_alpha   90.00
_cell.angle_beta   90.00
_cell.angle_gamma   90.00
#
_symmetry.space_group_name_H-M   'P 1'
#
loop_
_entity.id
_entity.type
_entity.pdbx_description
1 polymer ?
#
loop_
_entity_poly.entity_id
_entity_poly.type
_entity_poly.pdbx_seq_one_letter_code
_entity_poly.pdbx_strand_id
1 'polypeptide(L)'
;MDTVLFVCGCIWLLLKFFSSLIEKMQAKEVLRNLRLLELDEFSQFFHTIPPPTLVGIASFAAIVAYWLTTRPKALKPPCDLSQQSVEIEGADQARGSVLGDSLQLMTHYHDDAKTMYEVYQRGLYITGDGPCLGFRKPKHPYQWLSYKQVATRAEDLGSGLLKKNCRSSPDQFIGVFAQNRPEWIIAELACYTYSMVIVPLYDTLGPEAIRYIINTAEISTVICDKVEKAKILLKNVEKKETPGLKIVILMDPFEMDLVEMGNDCGVQILALQEVENLGRVNRQTPVPPRPEDLSIVCFTSGTTGNPKGAMLTHGNVVADFSGFLKVTESQWLPTSDDVHISYLPLAHMFERMVQSVVICHGGRIGFFQGDIRLLSDDMKALHPTIFPVVPRLLNRMYDKIFSQAGTPVKRWLLEFAARRKAIEVRNGIIRNDSVWDKLFFKKIQDSLGGKVRMIVTGAAPASPAVLGFLRAALGCQVYEGYGQTECTAGCTFTTPGDWTSGHVGAPLPCNYLKLIDVDEMKYFSAKGEGEICVKGPNVFKGYLKDTEKTAEALDKDGWLHTGDIGKWLPNGTLKIIDRKKHIFKLAQGEYIAPEKIENIYVRSEPVAQVYVHGDSLQSFLVGIVVPDPEATEAWARKRGFESSYAELCKSEGYKKAIMEDLVKLGQQAGLYSFEQIKAIYLHYEMFSVQNGLLTPTLKAKRPEMRNYFRKQIEELYANTSI
;
A
#
# COMPACT_ATOMS: atom_id res chain seq x y z
N MET A 1 59.04 19.15 16.66
CA MET A 1 58.44 19.10 18.03
C MET A 1 56.92 19.23 17.98
N ASP A 2 56.39 20.15 17.17
CA ASP A 2 54.94 20.41 17.14
C ASP A 2 54.05 19.27 16.62
N THR A 3 54.54 18.46 15.69
CA THR A 3 53.77 17.35 15.12
C THR A 3 53.57 16.19 16.09
N VAL A 4 54.58 15.92 16.94
CA VAL A 4 54.52 14.88 17.99
C VAL A 4 53.55 15.31 19.13
N LEU A 5 53.58 16.57 19.53
CA LEU A 5 52.66 17.13 20.51
C LEU A 5 51.21 17.15 20.03
N PHE A 6 50.98 17.43 18.74
CA PHE A 6 49.64 17.40 18.14
C PHE A 6 49.11 15.97 18.11
N VAL A 7 49.93 14.97 17.69
CA VAL A 7 49.56 13.56 17.67
C VAL A 7 49.32 13.03 19.07
N CYS A 8 50.15 13.38 20.04
CA CYS A 8 49.96 13.03 21.45
C CYS A 8 48.67 13.65 22.03
N GLY A 9 48.34 14.89 21.67
CA GLY A 9 47.09 15.54 22.04
C GLY A 9 45.85 14.85 21.49
N CYS A 10 45.89 14.47 20.21
CA CYS A 10 44.81 13.72 19.57
C CYS A 10 44.64 12.31 20.20
N ILE A 11 45.72 11.62 20.49
CA ILE A 11 45.66 10.30 21.15
C ILE A 11 45.16 10.41 22.59
N TRP A 12 45.54 11.46 23.32
CA TRP A 12 45.03 11.73 24.66
C TRP A 12 43.54 12.07 24.69
N LEU A 13 43.07 12.86 23.71
CA LEU A 13 41.64 13.14 23.54
C LEU A 13 40.84 11.85 23.17
N LEU A 14 41.42 10.98 22.34
CA LEU A 14 40.83 9.71 22.01
C LEU A 14 40.78 8.76 23.22
N LEU A 15 41.84 8.71 24.02
CA LEU A 15 41.87 7.91 25.27
C LEU A 15 40.89 8.45 26.32
N LYS A 16 40.70 9.78 26.42
CA LYS A 16 39.67 10.39 27.26
C LYS A 16 38.26 10.06 26.78
N PHE A 17 38.07 10.04 25.46
CA PHE A 17 36.80 9.63 24.86
C PHE A 17 36.54 8.13 25.08
N PHE A 18 37.57 7.27 24.91
CA PHE A 18 37.49 5.85 25.26
C PHE A 18 37.25 5.62 26.75
N SER A 19 37.86 6.38 27.63
CA SER A 19 37.59 6.30 29.07
C SER A 19 36.14 6.64 29.40
N SER A 20 35.58 7.68 28.76
CA SER A 20 34.15 8.03 28.93
C SER A 20 33.20 6.96 28.33
N LEU A 21 33.61 6.30 27.24
CA LEU A 21 32.85 5.23 26.64
C LEU A 21 32.90 3.93 27.48
N ILE A 22 34.06 3.63 28.08
CA ILE A 22 34.25 2.46 28.95
C ILE A 22 33.53 2.68 30.30
N GLU A 23 33.43 3.90 30.80
CA GLU A 23 32.60 4.24 31.98
C GLU A 23 31.13 3.95 31.75
N LYS A 24 30.63 4.17 30.51
CA LYS A 24 29.27 3.80 30.12
C LYS A 24 29.06 2.30 29.95
N MET A 25 30.11 1.53 29.78
CA MET A 25 30.06 0.06 29.53
C MET A 25 30.30 -0.79 30.79
N GLN A 26 30.27 -0.24 32.00
CA GLN A 26 30.47 -0.95 33.32
C GLN A 26 31.78 -1.74 33.47
N ALA A 27 32.83 -1.41 32.72
CA ALA A 27 34.12 -2.07 32.82
C ALA A 27 35.05 -1.38 33.87
N LYS A 28 34.66 -1.42 35.14
CA LYS A 28 35.39 -0.77 36.24
C LYS A 28 36.82 -1.36 36.44
N GLU A 29 37.09 -2.57 36.05
CA GLU A 29 38.39 -3.22 36.26
C GLU A 29 39.48 -2.79 35.28
N VAL A 30 39.11 -2.54 34.03
CA VAL A 30 40.06 -2.10 32.97
C VAL A 30 40.50 -0.66 33.20
N LEU A 31 39.61 0.20 33.77
CA LEU A 31 39.92 1.59 34.12
C LEU A 31 40.90 1.71 35.28
N ARG A 32 40.93 0.73 36.19
CA ARG A 32 41.85 0.74 37.34
C ARG A 32 43.32 0.55 36.93
N ASN A 33 43.54 -0.24 35.89
CA ASN A 33 44.87 -0.52 35.36
C ASN A 33 45.35 0.58 34.39
N LEU A 34 44.48 1.32 33.75
CA LEU A 34 44.84 2.46 32.88
C LEU A 34 45.12 3.76 33.63
N ARG A 35 44.64 3.93 34.86
CA ARG A 35 44.91 5.12 35.72
C ARG A 35 46.30 5.12 36.37
N LEU A 36 47.05 3.99 36.27
CA LEU A 36 48.37 3.84 36.93
C LEU A 36 49.56 4.20 36.02
N LEU A 37 49.33 4.54 34.74
CA LEU A 37 50.37 5.02 33.84
C LEU A 37 50.54 6.53 33.98
N GLU A 38 51.64 6.98 34.56
CA GLU A 38 52.03 8.40 34.61
C GLU A 38 52.27 8.92 33.19
N LEU A 39 51.89 10.19 32.94
CA LEU A 39 51.96 10.84 31.61
C LEU A 39 53.39 10.80 31.01
N ASP A 40 54.40 10.76 31.82
CA ASP A 40 55.79 10.74 31.40
C ASP A 40 56.24 9.36 30.86
N GLU A 41 55.78 8.25 31.41
CA GLU A 41 56.04 6.91 30.90
C GLU A 41 55.31 6.68 29.54
N PHE A 42 54.09 7.25 29.39
CA PHE A 42 53.34 7.20 28.17
C PHE A 42 54.02 7.99 27.04
N SER A 43 54.59 9.16 27.37
CA SER A 43 55.33 9.99 26.43
C SER A 43 56.65 9.28 25.97
N GLN A 44 57.39 8.67 26.89
CA GLN A 44 58.60 7.90 26.54
C GLN A 44 58.31 6.69 25.66
N PHE A 45 57.26 5.96 25.94
CA PHE A 45 56.83 4.85 25.11
C PHE A 45 56.55 5.26 23.66
N PHE A 46 55.87 6.39 23.44
CA PHE A 46 55.59 6.89 22.08
C PHE A 46 56.84 7.35 21.34
N HIS A 47 57.87 7.80 22.03
CA HIS A 47 59.16 8.16 21.41
C HIS A 47 59.97 6.95 20.94
N THR A 48 59.68 5.74 21.43
CA THR A 48 60.32 4.51 21.00
C THR A 48 59.71 3.88 19.74
N ILE A 49 58.48 4.33 19.34
CA ILE A 49 57.77 3.81 18.18
C ILE A 49 58.22 4.55 16.90
N PRO A 50 58.59 3.85 15.82
CA PRO A 50 58.96 4.49 14.57
C PRO A 50 57.82 5.42 14.06
N PRO A 51 58.10 6.61 13.54
CA PRO A 51 57.09 7.54 13.05
C PRO A 51 56.06 6.97 12.09
N PRO A 52 56.42 6.07 11.14
CA PRO A 52 55.43 5.42 10.25
C PRO A 52 54.40 4.54 10.99
N THR A 53 54.85 3.87 12.06
CA THR A 53 53.99 3.01 12.91
C THR A 53 53.01 3.87 13.74
N LEU A 54 53.50 5.00 14.28
CA LEU A 54 52.64 5.98 14.97
C LEU A 54 51.57 6.56 14.08
N VAL A 55 51.89 6.93 12.85
CA VAL A 55 50.95 7.39 11.85
C VAL A 55 49.91 6.28 11.52
N GLY A 56 50.38 5.03 11.41
CA GLY A 56 49.51 3.86 11.21
C GLY A 56 48.52 3.67 12.37
N ILE A 57 49.00 3.73 13.60
CA ILE A 57 48.16 3.60 14.82
C ILE A 57 47.16 4.76 14.92
N ALA A 58 47.62 6.01 14.71
CA ALA A 58 46.73 7.17 14.70
C ALA A 58 45.67 7.13 13.59
N SER A 59 46.06 6.70 12.38
CA SER A 59 45.12 6.52 11.28
C SER A 59 44.11 5.42 11.56
N PHE A 60 44.54 4.29 12.10
CA PHE A 60 43.64 3.21 12.53
C PHE A 60 42.68 3.67 13.64
N ALA A 61 43.17 4.36 14.68
CA ALA A 61 42.36 4.91 15.74
C ALA A 61 41.35 5.95 15.21
N ALA A 62 41.77 6.81 14.28
CA ALA A 62 40.87 7.76 13.62
C ALA A 62 39.79 7.06 12.78
N ILE A 63 40.14 5.99 12.05
CA ILE A 63 39.20 5.18 11.28
C ILE A 63 38.20 4.49 12.25
N VAL A 64 38.69 3.92 13.34
CA VAL A 64 37.83 3.26 14.34
C VAL A 64 36.92 4.30 15.03
N ALA A 65 37.44 5.46 15.42
CA ALA A 65 36.66 6.55 16.01
C ALA A 65 35.60 7.07 15.02
N TYR A 66 36.00 7.28 13.77
CA TYR A 66 35.06 7.64 12.69
C TYR A 66 33.99 6.56 12.52
N TRP A 67 34.36 5.29 12.46
CA TRP A 67 33.43 4.17 12.34
C TRP A 67 32.47 4.08 13.53
N LEU A 68 32.96 4.28 14.78
CA LEU A 68 32.13 4.28 16.00
C LEU A 68 31.18 5.47 16.06
N THR A 69 31.62 6.66 15.65
CA THR A 69 30.81 7.89 15.69
C THR A 69 29.82 7.99 14.54
N THR A 70 30.13 7.40 13.39
CA THR A 70 29.26 7.36 12.22
C THR A 70 28.43 6.09 12.13
N ARG A 71 28.56 5.17 13.11
CA ARG A 71 27.78 3.94 13.14
C ARG A 71 26.28 4.28 13.24
N PRO A 72 25.46 3.85 12.27
CA PRO A 72 24.03 4.11 12.31
C PRO A 72 23.42 3.45 13.54
N LYS A 73 22.51 4.18 14.20
CA LYS A 73 21.79 3.65 15.36
C LYS A 73 20.79 2.59 14.88
N ALA A 74 20.75 1.48 15.59
CA ALA A 74 19.72 0.48 15.35
C ALA A 74 18.36 1.02 15.79
N LEU A 75 17.35 0.75 14.98
CA LEU A 75 15.95 1.00 15.27
C LEU A 75 15.54 0.13 16.45
N LYS A 76 14.95 0.72 17.48
CA LYS A 76 14.39 -0.03 18.62
C LYS A 76 12.93 -0.33 18.32
N PRO A 77 12.51 -1.60 18.26
CA PRO A 77 11.09 -1.94 18.15
C PRO A 77 10.28 -1.33 19.30
N PRO A 78 9.00 -0.96 19.05
CA PRO A 78 8.12 -0.41 20.09
C PRO A 78 7.66 -1.46 21.12
N CYS A 79 7.83 -2.75 20.80
CA CYS A 79 7.50 -3.88 21.67
C CYS A 79 8.47 -5.05 21.47
N ASP A 80 8.31 -6.12 22.25
CA ASP A 80 9.01 -7.38 22.01
C ASP A 80 8.47 -8.03 20.72
N LEU A 81 9.34 -8.18 19.72
CA LEU A 81 8.98 -8.78 18.44
C LEU A 81 8.65 -10.28 18.51
N SER A 82 8.95 -10.95 19.64
CA SER A 82 8.51 -12.33 19.89
C SER A 82 7.07 -12.42 20.36
N GLN A 83 6.44 -11.29 20.77
CA GLN A 83 5.06 -11.20 21.24
C GLN A 83 4.42 -9.88 20.80
N GLN A 84 3.93 -9.85 19.56
CA GLN A 84 3.41 -8.63 18.93
C GLN A 84 1.89 -8.41 19.09
N SER A 85 1.18 -9.40 19.65
CA SER A 85 -0.24 -9.28 20.00
C SER A 85 -0.53 -9.99 21.32
N VAL A 86 -1.60 -9.59 21.99
CA VAL A 86 -2.02 -10.13 23.29
C VAL A 86 -3.46 -10.66 23.19
N GLU A 87 -3.75 -11.77 23.87
CA GLU A 87 -5.10 -12.28 23.99
C GLU A 87 -5.91 -11.41 24.96
N ILE A 88 -7.16 -11.13 24.60
CA ILE A 88 -8.08 -10.30 25.38
C ILE A 88 -8.93 -11.21 26.25
N GLU A 89 -8.85 -11.06 27.57
CA GLU A 89 -9.66 -11.84 28.51
C GLU A 89 -11.17 -11.66 28.26
N GLY A 90 -11.89 -12.78 28.23
CA GLY A 90 -13.35 -12.78 28.04
C GLY A 90 -13.83 -12.48 26.62
N ALA A 91 -12.94 -12.35 25.64
CA ALA A 91 -13.26 -11.99 24.26
C ALA A 91 -13.09 -13.14 23.25
N ASP A 92 -13.39 -14.37 23.63
CA ASP A 92 -13.46 -15.55 22.74
C ASP A 92 -12.20 -15.72 21.88
N GLN A 93 -11.02 -15.80 22.54
CA GLN A 93 -9.69 -15.91 21.93
C GLN A 93 -9.30 -14.75 21.01
N ALA A 94 -9.98 -13.61 21.14
CA ALA A 94 -9.60 -12.42 20.37
C ALA A 94 -8.24 -11.89 20.81
N ARG A 95 -7.50 -11.33 19.85
CA ARG A 95 -6.20 -10.72 20.07
C ARG A 95 -6.25 -9.23 19.74
N GLY A 96 -5.57 -8.45 20.56
CA GLY A 96 -5.40 -7.01 20.39
C GLY A 96 -3.94 -6.63 20.25
N SER A 97 -3.69 -5.35 19.97
CA SER A 97 -2.36 -4.77 19.92
C SER A 97 -1.71 -4.77 21.31
N VAL A 98 -0.40 -5.00 21.36
CA VAL A 98 0.42 -4.74 22.55
C VAL A 98 0.79 -3.26 22.70
N LEU A 99 0.44 -2.43 21.70
CA LEU A 99 0.73 -1.00 21.66
C LEU A 99 -0.51 -0.20 22.07
N GLY A 100 -0.41 0.56 23.14
CA GLY A 100 -1.53 1.29 23.73
C GLY A 100 -2.22 0.50 24.85
N ASP A 101 -3.48 0.83 25.13
CA ASP A 101 -4.32 0.11 26.10
C ASP A 101 -5.04 -1.03 25.38
N SER A 102 -4.72 -2.27 25.75
CA SER A 102 -5.34 -3.45 25.15
C SER A 102 -6.82 -3.62 25.52
N LEU A 103 -7.29 -2.92 26.55
CA LEU A 103 -8.69 -2.97 27.00
C LEU A 103 -9.55 -1.86 26.40
N GLN A 104 -8.93 -0.78 25.89
CA GLN A 104 -9.64 0.34 25.30
C GLN A 104 -9.16 0.58 23.86
N LEU A 105 -9.99 0.24 22.90
CA LEU A 105 -9.70 0.45 21.49
C LEU A 105 -9.55 1.95 21.17
N MET A 106 -8.53 2.28 20.41
CA MET A 106 -8.22 3.64 20.00
C MET A 106 -9.26 4.15 18.99
N THR A 107 -9.86 5.31 19.25
CA THR A 107 -10.80 5.98 18.36
C THR A 107 -10.15 7.14 17.59
N HIS A 108 -9.13 7.78 18.17
CA HIS A 108 -8.38 8.89 17.57
C HIS A 108 -6.99 8.98 18.23
N TYR A 109 -6.02 9.50 17.49
CA TYR A 109 -4.65 9.75 17.98
C TYR A 109 -4.50 11.19 18.47
N HIS A 110 -5.13 12.15 17.79
CA HIS A 110 -5.12 13.57 18.11
C HIS A 110 -6.50 14.02 18.60
N ASP A 111 -6.56 14.67 19.74
CA ASP A 111 -7.81 15.16 20.33
C ASP A 111 -8.48 16.27 19.51
N ASP A 112 -7.72 16.97 18.68
CA ASP A 112 -8.14 18.04 17.78
C ASP A 112 -8.48 17.54 16.33
N ALA A 113 -8.54 16.22 16.12
CA ALA A 113 -8.81 15.63 14.81
C ALA A 113 -9.64 14.34 14.92
N LYS A 114 -10.94 14.47 15.19
CA LYS A 114 -11.90 13.36 15.37
C LYS A 114 -12.79 13.14 14.15
N THR A 115 -12.80 14.11 13.22
CA THR A 115 -13.50 14.04 11.94
C THR A 115 -12.54 14.36 10.80
N MET A 116 -12.88 13.96 9.58
CA MET A 116 -12.05 14.25 8.40
C MET A 116 -11.96 15.75 8.08
N TYR A 117 -12.97 16.53 8.50
CA TYR A 117 -12.90 17.99 8.48
C TYR A 117 -11.82 18.50 9.43
N GLU A 118 -11.82 18.05 10.69
CA GLU A 118 -10.82 18.44 11.69
C GLU A 118 -9.41 17.97 11.34
N VAL A 119 -9.28 16.81 10.71
CA VAL A 119 -7.99 16.30 10.15
C VAL A 119 -7.36 17.33 9.21
N TYR A 120 -8.17 17.91 8.32
CA TYR A 120 -7.67 18.97 7.43
C TYR A 120 -7.36 20.27 8.18
N GLN A 121 -8.23 20.69 9.10
CA GLN A 121 -8.02 21.90 9.91
C GLN A 121 -6.74 21.81 10.76
N ARG A 122 -6.44 20.61 11.30
CA ARG A 122 -5.20 20.37 12.02
C ARG A 122 -3.98 20.54 11.13
N GLY A 123 -3.99 19.98 9.92
CA GLY A 123 -2.90 20.15 8.95
C GLY A 123 -2.69 21.62 8.56
N LEU A 124 -3.78 22.35 8.30
CA LEU A 124 -3.76 23.79 8.04
C LEU A 124 -3.15 24.56 9.22
N TYR A 125 -3.50 24.23 10.45
CA TYR A 125 -2.95 24.86 11.65
C TYR A 125 -1.44 24.63 11.77
N ILE A 126 -0.95 23.37 11.53
CA ILE A 126 0.45 23.00 11.65
C ILE A 126 1.32 23.73 10.61
N THR A 127 0.89 23.72 9.36
CA THR A 127 1.71 24.26 8.25
C THR A 127 1.45 25.73 7.96
N GLY A 128 0.34 26.29 8.47
CA GLY A 128 -0.09 27.64 8.13
C GLY A 128 -0.51 27.74 6.66
N ASP A 129 0.26 28.41 5.83
CA ASP A 129 0.00 28.53 4.39
C ASP A 129 0.99 27.75 3.52
N GLY A 130 1.47 26.62 4.03
CA GLY A 130 2.37 25.74 3.31
C GLY A 130 1.73 25.05 2.09
N PRO A 131 2.56 24.42 1.21
CA PRO A 131 2.06 23.68 0.06
C PRO A 131 1.26 22.46 0.49
N CYS A 132 0.11 22.24 -0.16
CA CYS A 132 -0.84 21.15 0.14
C CYS A 132 -0.98 20.18 -1.01
N LEU A 133 -1.56 20.61 -2.13
CA LEU A 133 -1.84 19.77 -3.30
C LEU A 133 -1.02 20.20 -4.50
N GLY A 134 -0.22 19.28 -5.03
CA GLY A 134 0.69 19.52 -6.14
C GLY A 134 0.29 18.76 -7.39
N PHE A 135 0.38 19.41 -8.53
CA PHE A 135 0.17 18.82 -9.85
C PHE A 135 1.21 19.35 -10.84
N ARG A 136 1.45 18.60 -11.91
CA ARG A 136 2.38 19.03 -12.96
C ARG A 136 1.92 18.65 -14.35
N LYS A 137 2.39 19.41 -15.32
CA LYS A 137 2.37 19.02 -16.75
C LYS A 137 3.64 18.23 -17.11
N PRO A 138 3.62 17.40 -18.15
CA PRO A 138 4.80 16.69 -18.61
C PRO A 138 6.03 17.61 -18.76
N LYS A 139 7.17 17.18 -18.20
CA LYS A 139 8.45 17.92 -18.22
C LYS A 139 8.47 19.27 -17.46
N HIS A 140 7.42 19.60 -16.72
CA HIS A 140 7.39 20.80 -15.86
C HIS A 140 7.53 20.40 -14.38
N PRO A 141 7.98 21.32 -13.50
CA PRO A 141 7.99 21.10 -12.07
C PRO A 141 6.56 21.08 -11.51
N TYR A 142 6.40 20.54 -10.30
CA TYR A 142 5.14 20.59 -9.57
C TYR A 142 4.74 22.03 -9.25
N GLN A 143 3.48 22.36 -9.49
CA GLN A 143 2.80 23.57 -9.04
C GLN A 143 1.97 23.21 -7.81
N TRP A 144 1.93 24.08 -6.83
CA TRP A 144 1.32 23.78 -5.54
C TRP A 144 0.19 24.75 -5.21
N LEU A 145 -0.94 24.18 -4.77
CA LEU A 145 -1.96 24.91 -4.03
C LEU A 145 -1.59 24.86 -2.55
N SER A 146 -1.71 26.00 -1.86
CA SER A 146 -1.50 26.06 -0.41
C SER A 146 -2.70 25.51 0.36
N TYR A 147 -2.50 25.19 1.64
CA TYR A 147 -3.58 24.74 2.52
C TYR A 147 -4.73 25.75 2.59
N LYS A 148 -4.42 27.06 2.68
CA LYS A 148 -5.48 28.10 2.67
C LYS A 148 -6.23 28.18 1.36
N GLN A 149 -5.52 28.08 0.23
CA GLN A 149 -6.17 28.08 -1.08
C GLN A 149 -7.12 26.89 -1.23
N VAL A 150 -6.71 25.69 -0.81
CA VAL A 150 -7.55 24.49 -0.85
C VAL A 150 -8.76 24.64 0.07
N ALA A 151 -8.58 25.11 1.31
CA ALA A 151 -9.68 25.36 2.25
C ALA A 151 -10.70 26.37 1.67
N THR A 152 -10.20 27.50 1.14
CA THR A 152 -11.04 28.53 0.54
C THR A 152 -11.85 27.98 -0.64
N ARG A 153 -11.20 27.23 -1.56
CA ARG A 153 -11.89 26.60 -2.69
C ARG A 153 -12.93 25.59 -2.24
N ALA A 154 -12.63 24.80 -1.20
CA ALA A 154 -13.58 23.85 -0.64
C ALA A 154 -14.82 24.54 -0.03
N GLU A 155 -14.64 25.64 0.71
CA GLU A 155 -15.74 26.44 1.24
C GLU A 155 -16.55 27.08 0.11
N ASP A 156 -15.89 27.63 -0.92
CA ASP A 156 -16.54 28.20 -2.10
C ASP A 156 -17.35 27.12 -2.84
N LEU A 157 -16.77 25.98 -3.14
CA LEU A 157 -17.46 24.87 -3.81
C LEU A 157 -18.64 24.35 -2.99
N GLY A 158 -18.45 24.10 -1.70
CA GLY A 158 -19.51 23.60 -0.83
C GLY A 158 -20.67 24.60 -0.71
N SER A 159 -20.38 25.90 -0.53
CA SER A 159 -21.40 26.95 -0.55
C SER A 159 -22.14 27.01 -1.88
N GLY A 160 -21.44 26.82 -2.99
CA GLY A 160 -22.02 26.73 -4.33
C GLY A 160 -22.96 25.54 -4.49
N LEU A 161 -22.56 24.36 -3.99
CA LEU A 161 -23.40 23.15 -3.96
C LEU A 161 -24.71 23.39 -3.18
N LEU A 162 -24.61 24.03 -2.00
CA LEU A 162 -25.80 24.38 -1.21
C LEU A 162 -26.76 25.32 -1.99
N LYS A 163 -26.22 26.29 -2.77
CA LYS A 163 -27.03 27.15 -3.66
C LYS A 163 -27.63 26.38 -4.84
N LYS A 164 -27.07 25.23 -5.21
CA LYS A 164 -27.59 24.32 -6.22
C LYS A 164 -28.52 23.24 -5.62
N ASN A 165 -29.12 23.54 -4.48
CA ASN A 165 -30.09 22.71 -3.76
C ASN A 165 -29.53 21.41 -3.16
N CYS A 166 -28.22 21.27 -3.01
CA CYS A 166 -27.64 20.25 -2.12
C CYS A 166 -27.93 20.64 -0.67
N ARG A 167 -28.07 19.65 0.20
CA ARG A 167 -28.37 19.87 1.62
C ARG A 167 -27.13 19.64 2.47
N SER A 168 -26.95 20.44 3.51
CA SER A 168 -25.95 20.18 4.54
C SER A 168 -26.47 19.06 5.46
N SER A 169 -26.23 17.81 5.06
CA SER A 169 -26.76 16.63 5.75
C SER A 169 -25.91 15.38 5.42
N PRO A 170 -25.70 14.46 6.39
CA PRO A 170 -25.04 13.18 6.14
C PRO A 170 -25.86 12.21 5.26
N ASP A 171 -27.05 12.64 4.81
CA ASP A 171 -27.86 11.92 3.82
C ASP A 171 -27.71 12.50 2.40
N GLN A 172 -26.92 13.57 2.24
CA GLN A 172 -26.64 14.16 0.93
C GLN A 172 -25.42 13.53 0.31
N PHE A 173 -25.63 12.74 -0.73
CA PHE A 173 -24.56 12.07 -1.47
C PHE A 173 -24.13 12.87 -2.69
N ILE A 174 -22.82 13.08 -2.84
CA ILE A 174 -22.18 13.73 -3.99
C ILE A 174 -21.28 12.71 -4.68
N GLY A 175 -21.56 12.43 -5.95
CA GLY A 175 -20.75 11.55 -6.77
C GLY A 175 -19.47 12.25 -7.24
N VAL A 176 -18.33 11.56 -7.22
CA VAL A 176 -17.09 12.04 -7.85
C VAL A 176 -16.58 11.00 -8.84
N PHE A 177 -16.53 11.40 -10.11
CA PHE A 177 -16.14 10.56 -11.24
C PHE A 177 -14.88 11.14 -11.91
N ALA A 178 -13.74 11.00 -11.23
CA ALA A 178 -12.49 11.63 -11.62
C ALA A 178 -11.27 10.76 -11.31
N GLN A 179 -10.18 10.98 -12.06
CA GLN A 179 -8.86 10.51 -11.69
C GLN A 179 -8.30 11.31 -10.52
N ASN A 180 -7.20 10.86 -9.92
CA ASN A 180 -6.52 11.58 -8.84
C ASN A 180 -6.05 12.95 -9.32
N ARG A 181 -6.54 14.01 -8.66
CA ARG A 181 -6.21 15.40 -8.96
C ARG A 181 -6.61 16.33 -7.80
N PRO A 182 -6.08 17.56 -7.73
CA PRO A 182 -6.40 18.49 -6.64
C PRO A 182 -7.90 18.73 -6.46
N GLU A 183 -8.66 18.86 -7.54
CA GLU A 183 -10.10 19.14 -7.50
C GLU A 183 -10.89 18.00 -6.87
N TRP A 184 -10.38 16.76 -6.92
CA TRP A 184 -10.98 15.62 -6.25
C TRP A 184 -10.97 15.83 -4.72
N ILE A 185 -9.81 16.23 -4.16
CA ILE A 185 -9.65 16.51 -2.72
C ILE A 185 -10.42 17.77 -2.31
N ILE A 186 -10.47 18.77 -3.17
CA ILE A 186 -11.28 19.99 -2.93
C ILE A 186 -12.77 19.63 -2.85
N ALA A 187 -13.27 18.78 -3.75
CA ALA A 187 -14.66 18.31 -3.73
C ALA A 187 -14.97 17.50 -2.46
N GLU A 188 -14.04 16.63 -2.05
CA GLU A 188 -14.13 15.86 -0.81
C GLU A 188 -14.19 16.77 0.41
N LEU A 189 -13.27 17.73 0.51
CA LEU A 189 -13.24 18.69 1.62
C LEU A 189 -14.47 19.59 1.62
N ALA A 190 -14.98 19.96 0.45
CA ALA A 190 -16.25 20.70 0.34
C ALA A 190 -17.41 19.90 0.95
N CYS A 191 -17.48 18.59 0.69
CA CYS A 191 -18.47 17.71 1.32
C CYS A 191 -18.28 17.67 2.85
N TYR A 192 -17.06 17.49 3.33
CA TYR A 192 -16.78 17.45 4.77
C TYR A 192 -17.06 18.78 5.48
N THR A 193 -16.82 19.92 4.81
CA THR A 193 -17.08 21.25 5.37
C THR A 193 -18.56 21.48 5.65
N TYR A 194 -19.46 20.83 4.91
CA TYR A 194 -20.91 20.99 5.02
C TYR A 194 -21.65 19.69 5.32
N SER A 195 -21.02 18.72 5.97
CA SER A 195 -21.61 17.45 6.42
C SER A 195 -22.27 16.64 5.29
N MET A 196 -21.80 16.79 4.04
CA MET A 196 -22.23 15.95 2.91
C MET A 196 -21.32 14.72 2.79
N VAL A 197 -21.79 13.69 2.12
CA VAL A 197 -21.11 12.41 1.95
C VAL A 197 -20.59 12.25 0.52
N ILE A 198 -19.33 11.88 0.38
CA ILE A 198 -18.74 11.64 -0.93
C ILE A 198 -18.95 10.19 -1.36
N VAL A 199 -19.25 9.99 -2.64
CA VAL A 199 -19.41 8.69 -3.27
C VAL A 199 -18.49 8.61 -4.48
N PRO A 200 -17.35 7.93 -4.38
CA PRO A 200 -16.46 7.72 -5.50
C PRO A 200 -17.10 6.83 -6.57
N LEU A 201 -17.06 7.29 -7.83
CA LEU A 201 -17.43 6.51 -9.00
C LEU A 201 -16.14 6.04 -9.67
N TYR A 202 -15.94 4.72 -9.70
CA TYR A 202 -14.73 4.15 -10.28
C TYR A 202 -14.77 4.16 -11.80
N ASP A 203 -13.77 4.73 -12.45
CA ASP A 203 -13.57 4.67 -13.91
C ASP A 203 -13.58 3.25 -14.46
N THR A 204 -13.10 2.34 -13.65
CA THR A 204 -12.77 0.96 -14.05
C THR A 204 -13.84 -0.06 -13.69
N LEU A 205 -14.94 0.37 -13.04
CA LEU A 205 -16.07 -0.54 -12.76
C LEU A 205 -16.98 -0.78 -13.98
N GLY A 206 -16.79 0.03 -15.03
CA GLY A 206 -17.62 -0.01 -16.22
C GLY A 206 -18.96 0.75 -16.06
N PRO A 207 -19.65 1.01 -17.17
CA PRO A 207 -20.85 1.83 -17.21
C PRO A 207 -22.03 1.24 -16.41
N GLU A 208 -22.15 -0.08 -16.34
CA GLU A 208 -23.18 -0.77 -15.57
C GLU A 208 -23.06 -0.46 -14.05
N ALA A 209 -21.84 -0.52 -13.53
CA ALA A 209 -21.58 -0.24 -12.12
C ALA A 209 -21.84 1.23 -11.77
N ILE A 210 -21.43 2.15 -12.63
CA ILE A 210 -21.68 3.60 -12.44
C ILE A 210 -23.19 3.86 -12.34
N ARG A 211 -23.97 3.30 -13.26
CA ARG A 211 -25.43 3.38 -13.25
C ARG A 211 -26.02 2.82 -11.96
N TYR A 212 -25.58 1.64 -11.56
CA TYR A 212 -26.03 0.99 -10.33
C TYR A 212 -25.73 1.85 -9.09
N ILE A 213 -24.52 2.42 -8.98
CA ILE A 213 -24.10 3.25 -7.86
C ILE A 213 -24.93 4.51 -7.78
N ILE A 214 -25.13 5.22 -8.90
CA ILE A 214 -25.92 6.46 -8.95
C ILE A 214 -27.35 6.21 -8.46
N ASN A 215 -27.98 5.12 -8.90
CA ASN A 215 -29.34 4.79 -8.49
C ASN A 215 -29.42 4.30 -7.05
N THR A 216 -28.51 3.44 -6.61
CA THR A 216 -28.51 2.90 -5.25
C THR A 216 -28.29 3.99 -4.20
N ALA A 217 -27.33 4.90 -4.45
CA ALA A 217 -27.04 6.02 -3.58
C ALA A 217 -27.93 7.26 -3.84
N GLU A 218 -28.88 7.20 -4.82
CA GLU A 218 -29.77 8.32 -5.17
C GLU A 218 -29.00 9.60 -5.44
N ILE A 219 -27.89 9.51 -6.18
CA ILE A 219 -27.01 10.63 -6.46
C ILE A 219 -27.68 11.57 -7.48
N SER A 220 -27.94 12.80 -7.06
CA SER A 220 -28.47 13.85 -7.92
C SER A 220 -27.40 14.76 -8.54
N THR A 221 -26.20 14.79 -7.96
CA THR A 221 -25.09 15.66 -8.36
C THR A 221 -23.81 14.84 -8.50
N VAL A 222 -23.18 14.92 -9.67
CA VAL A 222 -21.88 14.28 -9.94
C VAL A 222 -20.86 15.32 -10.38
N ILE A 223 -19.68 15.28 -9.77
CA ILE A 223 -18.52 16.07 -10.17
C ILE A 223 -17.60 15.15 -10.98
N CYS A 224 -17.28 15.49 -12.22
CA CYS A 224 -16.40 14.67 -13.07
C CYS A 224 -15.26 15.49 -13.68
N ASP A 225 -14.18 14.81 -14.09
CA ASP A 225 -13.00 15.48 -14.60
C ASP A 225 -13.10 15.82 -16.08
N LYS A 226 -13.65 14.95 -16.93
CA LYS A 226 -13.57 15.03 -18.38
C LYS A 226 -14.92 14.97 -19.08
N VAL A 227 -14.99 15.59 -20.27
CA VAL A 227 -16.17 15.62 -21.14
C VAL A 227 -16.68 14.20 -21.47
N GLU A 228 -15.76 13.26 -21.73
CA GLU A 228 -16.12 11.87 -22.05
C GLU A 228 -16.93 11.22 -20.94
N LYS A 229 -16.56 11.50 -19.66
CA LYS A 229 -17.29 10.98 -18.50
C LYS A 229 -18.67 11.63 -18.37
N ALA A 230 -18.75 12.93 -18.58
CA ALA A 230 -20.04 13.62 -18.61
C ALA A 230 -20.98 13.05 -19.70
N LYS A 231 -20.45 12.76 -20.90
CA LYS A 231 -21.20 12.13 -21.98
C LYS A 231 -21.72 10.73 -21.60
N ILE A 232 -20.93 9.94 -20.85
CA ILE A 232 -21.38 8.63 -20.31
C ILE A 232 -22.57 8.84 -19.36
N LEU A 233 -22.48 9.81 -18.45
CA LEU A 233 -23.55 10.12 -17.51
C LEU A 233 -24.83 10.58 -18.22
N LEU A 234 -24.73 11.50 -19.17
CA LEU A 234 -25.85 12.01 -19.95
C LEU A 234 -26.53 10.92 -20.78
N LYS A 235 -25.75 10.01 -21.39
CA LYS A 235 -26.28 8.85 -22.12
C LYS A 235 -27.12 7.93 -21.25
N ASN A 236 -26.73 7.74 -19.97
CA ASN A 236 -27.51 6.97 -19.01
C ASN A 236 -28.83 7.68 -18.65
N VAL A 237 -28.85 9.01 -18.57
CA VAL A 237 -30.07 9.80 -18.33
C VAL A 237 -31.00 9.75 -19.55
N GLU A 238 -30.45 9.95 -20.76
CA GLU A 238 -31.19 9.85 -22.04
C GLU A 238 -31.91 8.51 -22.15
N LYS A 239 -31.25 7.40 -21.80
CA LYS A 239 -31.83 6.07 -21.76
C LYS A 239 -32.78 5.83 -20.58
N LYS A 240 -33.00 6.83 -19.73
CA LYS A 240 -33.81 6.72 -18.50
C LYS A 240 -33.26 5.72 -17.47
N GLU A 241 -31.97 5.41 -17.54
CA GLU A 241 -31.29 4.46 -16.65
C GLU A 241 -30.86 5.12 -15.34
N THR A 242 -30.64 6.43 -15.31
CA THR A 242 -30.31 7.23 -14.11
C THR A 242 -31.18 8.50 -14.01
N PRO A 243 -32.50 8.37 -13.81
CA PRO A 243 -33.44 9.51 -13.86
C PRO A 243 -33.25 10.49 -12.68
N GLY A 244 -32.58 10.08 -11.61
CA GLY A 244 -32.30 10.90 -10.42
C GLY A 244 -31.19 11.92 -10.61
N LEU A 245 -30.30 11.76 -11.61
CA LEU A 245 -29.19 12.67 -11.87
C LEU A 245 -29.70 14.00 -12.44
N LYS A 246 -29.36 15.12 -11.81
CA LYS A 246 -29.85 16.47 -12.16
C LYS A 246 -28.73 17.45 -12.49
N ILE A 247 -27.55 17.28 -11.89
CA ILE A 247 -26.43 18.21 -12.03
C ILE A 247 -25.16 17.41 -12.32
N VAL A 248 -24.42 17.85 -13.34
CA VAL A 248 -23.06 17.38 -13.64
C VAL A 248 -22.13 18.56 -13.64
N ILE A 249 -21.08 18.51 -12.81
CA ILE A 249 -20.09 19.58 -12.66
C ILE A 249 -18.77 19.08 -13.22
N LEU A 250 -18.20 19.81 -14.19
CA LEU A 250 -16.93 19.45 -14.83
C LEU A 250 -15.76 20.22 -14.24
N MET A 251 -14.66 19.49 -14.01
CA MET A 251 -13.37 20.04 -13.59
C MET A 251 -12.60 20.64 -14.76
N ASP A 252 -12.62 19.98 -15.92
CA ASP A 252 -11.97 20.43 -17.14
C ASP A 252 -12.87 21.35 -17.98
N PRO A 253 -12.32 22.24 -18.80
CA PRO A 253 -13.09 23.07 -19.74
C PRO A 253 -13.89 22.21 -20.71
N PHE A 254 -15.05 22.71 -21.12
CA PHE A 254 -15.96 22.09 -22.09
C PHE A 254 -16.60 23.13 -22.98
N GLU A 255 -17.21 22.68 -24.08
CA GLU A 255 -17.88 23.51 -25.06
C GLU A 255 -19.40 23.51 -24.87
N MET A 256 -20.11 24.44 -25.54
CA MET A 256 -21.55 24.63 -25.40
C MET A 256 -22.39 23.44 -25.87
N ASP A 257 -21.84 22.60 -26.77
CA ASP A 257 -22.49 21.36 -27.23
C ASP A 257 -22.85 20.44 -26.06
N LEU A 258 -21.98 20.37 -25.03
CA LEU A 258 -22.24 19.56 -23.84
C LEU A 258 -23.38 20.14 -22.99
N VAL A 259 -23.51 21.47 -22.93
CA VAL A 259 -24.62 22.13 -22.23
C VAL A 259 -25.95 21.86 -22.94
N GLU A 260 -25.96 21.90 -24.27
CA GLU A 260 -27.14 21.58 -25.07
C GLU A 260 -27.57 20.12 -24.84
N MET A 261 -26.62 19.14 -24.90
CA MET A 261 -26.91 17.76 -24.56
C MET A 261 -27.46 17.58 -23.14
N GLY A 262 -26.94 18.33 -22.18
CA GLY A 262 -27.44 18.31 -20.80
C GLY A 262 -28.87 18.79 -20.71
N ASN A 263 -29.19 19.93 -21.37
CA ASN A 263 -30.53 20.50 -21.40
C ASN A 263 -31.55 19.54 -22.03
N ASP A 264 -31.18 18.86 -23.13
CA ASP A 264 -32.02 17.85 -23.79
C ASP A 264 -32.38 16.70 -22.86
N CYS A 265 -31.46 16.34 -21.94
CA CYS A 265 -31.67 15.30 -20.94
C CYS A 265 -32.31 15.83 -19.62
N GLY A 266 -32.49 17.14 -19.47
CA GLY A 266 -32.94 17.74 -18.21
C GLY A 266 -31.89 17.73 -17.11
N VAL A 267 -30.59 17.73 -17.47
CA VAL A 267 -29.43 17.76 -16.58
C VAL A 267 -28.69 19.09 -16.74
N GLN A 268 -28.47 19.80 -15.64
CA GLN A 268 -27.69 21.03 -15.66
C GLN A 268 -26.19 20.70 -15.73
N ILE A 269 -25.48 21.22 -16.73
CA ILE A 269 -24.02 21.13 -16.87
C ILE A 269 -23.40 22.42 -16.36
N LEU A 270 -22.44 22.35 -15.46
CA LEU A 270 -21.76 23.47 -14.83
C LEU A 270 -20.24 23.26 -14.83
N ALA A 271 -19.50 24.35 -14.95
CA ALA A 271 -18.05 24.30 -14.68
C ALA A 271 -17.81 24.35 -13.15
N LEU A 272 -16.80 23.62 -12.67
CA LEU A 272 -16.41 23.64 -11.25
C LEU A 272 -16.13 25.07 -10.77
N GLN A 273 -15.40 25.84 -11.56
CA GLN A 273 -15.09 27.24 -11.28
C GLN A 273 -16.34 28.13 -11.19
N GLU A 274 -17.37 27.83 -11.98
CA GLU A 274 -18.66 28.55 -11.90
C GLU A 274 -19.35 28.28 -10.57
N VAL A 275 -19.34 27.04 -10.10
CA VAL A 275 -19.91 26.66 -8.80
C VAL A 275 -19.11 27.26 -7.64
N GLU A 276 -17.77 27.25 -7.71
CA GLU A 276 -16.90 27.93 -6.73
C GLU A 276 -17.21 29.46 -6.71
N ASN A 277 -17.36 30.12 -7.86
CA ASN A 277 -17.68 31.54 -7.94
C ASN A 277 -19.07 31.85 -7.35
N LEU A 278 -20.06 30.99 -7.64
CA LEU A 278 -21.39 31.10 -7.05
C LEU A 278 -21.34 31.02 -5.51
N GLY A 279 -20.56 30.07 -4.99
CA GLY A 279 -20.37 29.92 -3.54
C GLY A 279 -19.60 31.08 -2.91
N ARG A 280 -18.59 31.60 -3.59
CA ARG A 280 -17.81 32.76 -3.13
C ARG A 280 -18.68 33.99 -2.89
N VAL A 281 -19.61 34.26 -3.79
CA VAL A 281 -20.56 35.36 -3.68
C VAL A 281 -21.67 35.08 -2.63
N ASN A 282 -21.95 33.81 -2.39
CA ASN A 282 -23.00 33.35 -1.47
C ASN A 282 -22.44 32.45 -0.35
N ARG A 283 -21.29 32.80 0.19
CA ARG A 283 -20.59 31.96 1.19
C ARG A 283 -21.48 31.64 2.37
N GLN A 284 -21.54 30.37 2.72
CA GLN A 284 -22.28 29.85 3.86
C GLN A 284 -21.31 29.56 5.01
N THR A 285 -21.80 29.62 6.23
CA THR A 285 -21.04 29.19 7.41
C THR A 285 -20.79 27.67 7.33
N PRO A 286 -19.56 27.17 7.56
CA PRO A 286 -19.30 25.75 7.64
C PRO A 286 -20.19 25.04 8.65
N VAL A 287 -20.60 23.82 8.32
CA VAL A 287 -21.38 22.92 9.17
C VAL A 287 -20.60 21.62 9.30
N PRO A 288 -19.61 21.56 10.20
CA PRO A 288 -18.74 20.38 10.35
C PRO A 288 -19.51 19.14 10.79
N PRO A 289 -19.12 17.95 10.31
CA PRO A 289 -19.75 16.69 10.69
C PRO A 289 -19.32 16.25 12.10
N ARG A 290 -20.07 15.30 12.65
CA ARG A 290 -19.70 14.57 13.86
C ARG A 290 -18.97 13.27 13.50
N PRO A 291 -18.21 12.66 14.43
CA PRO A 291 -17.52 11.40 14.17
C PRO A 291 -18.41 10.24 13.69
N GLU A 292 -19.65 10.19 14.16
CA GLU A 292 -20.66 9.18 13.79
C GLU A 292 -21.35 9.41 12.46
N ASP A 293 -21.20 10.60 11.85
CA ASP A 293 -21.76 10.92 10.56
C ASP A 293 -20.99 10.23 9.43
N LEU A 294 -21.67 9.89 8.34
CA LEU A 294 -21.02 9.29 7.19
C LEU A 294 -20.05 10.29 6.52
N SER A 295 -18.86 9.81 6.21
CA SER A 295 -17.87 10.55 5.42
C SER A 295 -17.86 10.12 3.95
N ILE A 296 -17.98 8.82 3.73
CA ILE A 296 -17.86 8.20 2.40
C ILE A 296 -18.72 6.94 2.31
N VAL A 297 -19.32 6.72 1.14
CA VAL A 297 -19.82 5.41 0.74
C VAL A 297 -18.91 4.86 -0.35
N CYS A 298 -18.10 3.88 0.01
CA CYS A 298 -17.12 3.27 -0.86
C CYS A 298 -17.67 1.99 -1.48
N PHE A 299 -17.97 2.02 -2.78
CA PHE A 299 -18.48 0.85 -3.48
C PHE A 299 -17.36 -0.12 -3.82
N THR A 300 -17.48 -1.36 -3.34
CA THR A 300 -16.52 -2.44 -3.60
C THR A 300 -17.05 -3.35 -4.70
N SER A 301 -16.16 -3.76 -5.61
CA SER A 301 -16.49 -4.80 -6.58
C SER A 301 -16.66 -6.13 -5.85
N GLY A 302 -17.89 -6.57 -5.67
CA GLY A 302 -18.16 -7.93 -5.22
C GLY A 302 -17.58 -8.96 -6.22
N THR A 303 -17.12 -10.08 -5.72
CA THR A 303 -16.68 -11.21 -6.59
C THR A 303 -17.85 -11.83 -7.37
N THR A 304 -19.08 -11.52 -6.97
CA THR A 304 -20.32 -12.00 -7.59
C THR A 304 -21.39 -10.92 -7.47
N GLY A 305 -21.76 -10.29 -8.58
CA GLY A 305 -22.92 -9.38 -8.67
C GLY A 305 -22.59 -7.88 -8.61
N ASN A 306 -23.59 -7.09 -8.27
CA ASN A 306 -23.49 -5.62 -8.20
C ASN A 306 -22.52 -5.15 -7.11
N PRO A 307 -21.88 -3.97 -7.28
CA PRO A 307 -21.02 -3.39 -6.27
C PRO A 307 -21.77 -3.13 -4.96
N LYS A 308 -21.10 -3.32 -3.82
CA LYS A 308 -21.67 -3.07 -2.48
C LYS A 308 -21.13 -1.75 -1.93
N GLY A 309 -22.00 -0.87 -1.49
CA GLY A 309 -21.64 0.44 -0.94
C GLY A 309 -21.32 0.38 0.55
N ALA A 310 -20.06 0.20 0.92
CA ALA A 310 -19.63 0.22 2.31
C ALA A 310 -19.75 1.63 2.90
N MET A 311 -20.54 1.78 3.96
CA MET A 311 -20.77 3.04 4.66
C MET A 311 -19.72 3.27 5.75
N LEU A 312 -18.84 4.26 5.56
CA LEU A 312 -17.79 4.62 6.50
C LEU A 312 -18.07 6.00 7.12
N THR A 313 -17.98 6.07 8.45
CA THR A 313 -18.11 7.32 9.18
C THR A 313 -16.78 8.08 9.24
N HIS A 314 -16.83 9.36 9.62
CA HIS A 314 -15.63 10.13 9.93
C HIS A 314 -14.80 9.44 11.03
N GLY A 315 -15.45 8.95 12.07
CA GLY A 315 -14.81 8.23 13.17
C GLY A 315 -14.14 6.92 12.75
N ASN A 316 -14.74 6.17 11.80
CA ASN A 316 -14.11 4.95 11.27
C ASN A 316 -12.76 5.26 10.62
N VAL A 317 -12.71 6.29 9.76
CA VAL A 317 -11.49 6.67 9.03
C VAL A 317 -10.43 7.20 9.99
N VAL A 318 -10.84 8.04 10.95
CA VAL A 318 -9.92 8.58 11.97
C VAL A 318 -9.36 7.48 12.86
N ALA A 319 -10.16 6.52 13.30
CA ALA A 319 -9.71 5.40 14.13
C ALA A 319 -8.66 4.54 13.39
N ASP A 320 -8.88 4.27 12.11
CA ASP A 320 -8.00 3.44 11.29
C ASP A 320 -6.59 4.05 11.17
N PHE A 321 -6.47 5.29 10.69
CA PHE A 321 -5.15 5.91 10.57
C PHE A 321 -4.52 6.25 11.93
N SER A 322 -5.32 6.44 12.98
CA SER A 322 -4.81 6.64 14.34
C SER A 322 -4.14 5.39 14.87
N GLY A 323 -4.70 4.21 14.60
CA GLY A 323 -4.06 2.93 14.88
C GLY A 323 -2.70 2.80 14.19
N PHE A 324 -2.61 3.20 12.92
CA PHE A 324 -1.37 3.25 12.17
C PHE A 324 -0.35 4.21 12.80
N LEU A 325 -0.73 5.44 13.14
CA LEU A 325 0.14 6.41 13.79
C LEU A 325 0.70 5.88 15.11
N LYS A 326 -0.12 5.20 15.91
CA LYS A 326 0.29 4.61 17.18
C LYS A 326 1.35 3.52 17.00
N VAL A 327 1.24 2.71 15.97
CA VAL A 327 2.24 1.67 15.66
C VAL A 327 3.58 2.30 15.26
N THR A 328 3.56 3.39 14.49
CA THR A 328 4.78 3.99 13.93
C THR A 328 5.39 5.09 14.81
N GLU A 329 4.69 5.61 15.82
CA GLU A 329 5.06 6.82 16.58
C GLU A 329 6.47 6.80 17.17
N SER A 330 6.96 5.62 17.57
CA SER A 330 8.31 5.47 18.15
C SER A 330 9.44 5.66 17.14
N GLN A 331 9.15 5.52 15.85
CA GLN A 331 10.14 5.53 14.78
C GLN A 331 9.89 6.64 13.77
N TRP A 332 8.64 6.93 13.53
CA TRP A 332 8.25 7.91 12.53
C TRP A 332 6.84 8.44 12.84
N LEU A 333 6.74 9.75 12.92
CA LEU A 333 5.50 10.49 12.77
C LEU A 333 5.62 11.39 11.54
N PRO A 334 4.55 11.61 10.79
CA PRO A 334 4.55 12.56 9.70
C PRO A 334 4.84 13.98 10.17
N THR A 335 5.41 14.77 9.29
CA THR A 335 5.68 16.19 9.49
C THR A 335 5.24 16.99 8.26
N SER A 336 5.26 18.31 8.35
CA SER A 336 5.00 19.19 7.21
C SER A 336 6.00 19.05 6.07
N ASP A 337 7.16 18.43 6.32
CA ASP A 337 8.15 18.14 5.27
C ASP A 337 7.86 16.88 4.48
N ASP A 338 6.90 16.06 4.93
CA ASP A 338 6.57 14.83 4.24
C ASP A 338 5.80 15.07 2.96
N VAL A 339 6.17 14.27 1.96
CA VAL A 339 5.63 14.33 0.60
C VAL A 339 5.10 12.96 0.21
N HIS A 340 3.81 12.92 -0.10
CA HIS A 340 3.14 11.73 -0.60
C HIS A 340 2.94 11.84 -2.11
N ILE A 341 3.14 10.74 -2.84
CA ILE A 341 2.74 10.63 -4.25
C ILE A 341 1.41 9.93 -4.37
N SER A 342 0.40 10.65 -4.86
CA SER A 342 -0.95 10.13 -5.08
C SER A 342 -1.10 9.57 -6.50
N TYR A 343 -1.08 8.24 -6.62
CA TYR A 343 -1.27 7.53 -7.88
C TYR A 343 -2.17 6.30 -7.74
N LEU A 344 -2.33 5.75 -6.53
CA LEU A 344 -3.34 4.73 -6.26
C LEU A 344 -4.73 5.37 -6.32
N PRO A 345 -5.77 4.66 -6.77
CA PRO A 345 -7.09 5.25 -6.93
C PRO A 345 -7.63 5.87 -5.64
N LEU A 346 -8.04 7.14 -5.68
CA LEU A 346 -8.69 7.84 -4.56
C LEU A 346 -10.05 7.23 -4.19
N ALA A 347 -10.64 6.47 -5.08
CA ALA A 347 -11.81 5.68 -4.79
C ALA A 347 -11.52 4.46 -3.88
N HIS A 348 -10.25 4.16 -3.57
CA HIS A 348 -9.84 3.07 -2.70
C HIS A 348 -9.36 3.59 -1.34
N MET A 349 -9.81 2.96 -0.25
CA MET A 349 -9.53 3.45 1.11
C MET A 349 -8.05 3.41 1.49
N PHE A 350 -7.24 2.55 0.90
CA PHE A 350 -5.79 2.51 1.16
C PHE A 350 -5.10 3.84 0.79
N GLU A 351 -5.37 4.40 -0.39
CA GLU A 351 -4.85 5.72 -0.79
C GLU A 351 -5.34 6.81 0.16
N ARG A 352 -6.63 6.79 0.50
CA ARG A 352 -7.25 7.79 1.38
C ARG A 352 -6.67 7.77 2.78
N MET A 353 -6.40 6.59 3.34
CA MET A 353 -5.77 6.45 4.66
C MET A 353 -4.39 7.10 4.66
N VAL A 354 -3.54 6.83 3.66
CA VAL A 354 -2.19 7.41 3.57
C VAL A 354 -2.26 8.93 3.40
N GLN A 355 -3.16 9.44 2.55
CA GLN A 355 -3.38 10.88 2.40
C GLN A 355 -3.83 11.54 3.71
N SER A 356 -4.75 10.92 4.44
CA SER A 356 -5.26 11.43 5.71
C SER A 356 -4.15 11.61 6.74
N VAL A 357 -3.24 10.63 6.82
CA VAL A 357 -2.04 10.68 7.67
C VAL A 357 -1.18 11.89 7.32
N VAL A 358 -0.93 12.12 6.04
CA VAL A 358 -0.07 13.23 5.56
C VAL A 358 -0.73 14.57 5.78
N ILE A 359 -1.99 14.72 5.40
CA ILE A 359 -2.77 15.97 5.56
C ILE A 359 -2.89 16.35 7.03
N CYS A 360 -3.16 15.39 7.93
CA CYS A 360 -3.29 15.61 9.37
C CYS A 360 -2.07 16.28 9.99
N HIS A 361 -0.91 16.13 9.39
CA HIS A 361 0.38 16.63 9.87
C HIS A 361 0.95 17.80 9.03
N GLY A 362 0.13 18.39 8.15
CA GLY A 362 0.54 19.52 7.33
C GLY A 362 1.49 19.17 6.19
N GLY A 363 1.64 17.88 5.86
CA GLY A 363 2.43 17.41 4.72
C GLY A 363 1.76 17.74 3.38
N ARG A 364 2.40 17.34 2.28
CA ARG A 364 1.96 17.70 0.93
C ARG A 364 1.75 16.47 0.05
N ILE A 365 0.82 16.58 -0.88
CA ILE A 365 0.43 15.52 -1.81
C ILE A 365 0.70 15.96 -3.22
N GLY A 366 1.55 15.22 -3.95
CA GLY A 366 1.77 15.41 -5.37
C GLY A 366 1.02 14.36 -6.19
N PHE A 367 0.21 14.80 -7.15
CA PHE A 367 -0.53 13.91 -8.03
C PHE A 367 0.33 13.47 -9.22
N PHE A 368 0.24 12.20 -9.59
CA PHE A 368 0.88 11.69 -10.80
C PHE A 368 0.18 12.23 -12.08
N GLN A 369 0.84 12.11 -13.22
CA GLN A 369 0.33 12.65 -14.50
C GLN A 369 -0.83 11.84 -15.12
N GLY A 370 -1.36 10.81 -14.41
CA GLY A 370 -2.44 9.96 -14.89
C GLY A 370 -1.98 8.72 -15.70
N ASP A 371 -0.71 8.59 -16.01
CA ASP A 371 -0.11 7.43 -16.67
C ASP A 371 0.90 6.74 -15.77
N ILE A 372 0.62 5.50 -15.39
CA ILE A 372 1.48 4.70 -14.50
C ILE A 372 2.88 4.46 -15.10
N ARG A 373 3.03 4.51 -16.43
CA ARG A 373 4.32 4.37 -17.11
C ARG A 373 5.26 5.54 -16.83
N LEU A 374 4.69 6.72 -16.53
CA LEU A 374 5.40 7.94 -16.18
C LEU A 374 5.65 8.10 -14.68
N LEU A 375 5.19 7.16 -13.84
CA LEU A 375 5.30 7.26 -12.38
C LEU A 375 6.74 7.48 -11.90
N SER A 376 7.74 6.82 -12.52
CA SER A 376 9.14 7.02 -12.16
C SER A 376 9.63 8.45 -12.46
N ASP A 377 9.12 9.09 -13.52
CA ASP A 377 9.40 10.48 -13.83
C ASP A 377 8.75 11.43 -12.82
N ASP A 378 7.52 11.13 -12.41
CA ASP A 378 6.83 11.87 -11.34
C ASP A 378 7.55 11.74 -10.00
N MET A 379 7.98 10.55 -9.62
CA MET A 379 8.73 10.33 -8.38
C MET A 379 10.07 11.09 -8.36
N LYS A 380 10.79 11.13 -9.49
CA LYS A 380 12.03 11.90 -9.61
C LYS A 380 11.81 13.40 -9.49
N ALA A 381 10.68 13.91 -9.99
CA ALA A 381 10.35 15.33 -9.92
C ALA A 381 9.79 15.74 -8.55
N LEU A 382 9.04 14.85 -7.89
CA LEU A 382 8.37 15.10 -6.62
C LEU A 382 9.27 14.87 -5.41
N HIS A 383 10.17 13.88 -5.48
CA HIS A 383 10.98 13.39 -4.35
C HIS A 383 10.12 12.98 -3.14
N PRO A 384 9.19 12.02 -3.29
CA PRO A 384 8.31 11.62 -2.20
C PRO A 384 9.07 11.00 -1.03
N THR A 385 8.55 11.19 0.18
CA THR A 385 9.06 10.57 1.40
C THR A 385 8.24 9.33 1.80
N ILE A 386 6.97 9.29 1.38
CA ILE A 386 6.02 8.19 1.62
C ILE A 386 5.56 7.65 0.28
N PHE A 387 5.65 6.34 0.12
CA PHE A 387 5.28 5.65 -1.12
C PHE A 387 4.38 4.44 -0.81
N PRO A 388 3.04 4.59 -0.90
CA PRO A 388 2.15 3.45 -0.87
C PRO A 388 2.28 2.67 -2.18
N VAL A 389 2.32 1.35 -2.10
CA VAL A 389 2.56 0.52 -3.28
C VAL A 389 1.85 -0.82 -3.18
N VAL A 390 1.29 -1.28 -4.28
CA VAL A 390 0.70 -2.63 -4.37
C VAL A 390 1.78 -3.66 -4.69
N PRO A 391 1.66 -4.92 -4.21
CA PRO A 391 2.68 -5.96 -4.39
C PRO A 391 3.08 -6.20 -5.85
N ARG A 392 2.15 -6.09 -6.79
CA ARG A 392 2.44 -6.22 -8.23
C ARG A 392 3.49 -5.22 -8.72
N LEU A 393 3.44 -3.98 -8.24
CA LEU A 393 4.44 -2.97 -8.61
C LEU A 393 5.79 -3.28 -7.97
N LEU A 394 5.81 -3.78 -6.73
CA LEU A 394 7.05 -4.24 -6.06
C LEU A 394 7.71 -5.39 -6.82
N ASN A 395 6.93 -6.38 -7.26
CA ASN A 395 7.42 -7.49 -8.08
C ASN A 395 8.04 -6.95 -9.38
N ARG A 396 7.34 -6.06 -10.09
CA ARG A 396 7.85 -5.45 -11.33
C ARG A 396 9.14 -4.64 -11.11
N MET A 397 9.24 -3.94 -9.99
CA MET A 397 10.50 -3.25 -9.62
C MET A 397 11.64 -4.24 -9.40
N TYR A 398 11.38 -5.31 -8.66
CA TYR A 398 12.34 -6.38 -8.41
C TYR A 398 12.86 -6.99 -9.72
N ASP A 399 11.95 -7.40 -10.60
CA ASP A 399 12.28 -8.03 -11.87
C ASP A 399 13.08 -7.09 -12.77
N LYS A 400 12.69 -5.81 -12.85
CA LYS A 400 13.41 -4.78 -13.59
C LYS A 400 14.85 -4.57 -13.08
N ILE A 401 15.06 -4.58 -11.77
CA ILE A 401 16.38 -4.44 -11.16
C ILE A 401 17.28 -5.62 -11.60
N PHE A 402 16.77 -6.85 -11.52
CA PHE A 402 17.53 -8.04 -11.87
C PHE A 402 17.74 -8.19 -13.38
N SER A 403 16.79 -7.80 -14.21
CA SER A 403 16.94 -7.79 -15.67
C SER A 403 18.02 -6.78 -16.13
N GLN A 404 18.09 -5.62 -15.50
CA GLN A 404 19.11 -4.60 -15.79
C GLN A 404 20.53 -5.00 -15.34
N ALA A 405 20.66 -5.99 -14.45
CA ALA A 405 21.97 -6.51 -14.06
C ALA A 405 22.71 -7.18 -15.23
N GLY A 406 21.99 -7.70 -16.23
CA GLY A 406 22.48 -8.09 -17.56
C GLY A 406 23.45 -9.29 -17.58
N THR A 407 24.50 -9.30 -16.76
CA THR A 407 25.51 -10.35 -16.72
C THR A 407 25.44 -11.17 -15.41
N PRO A 408 25.78 -12.47 -15.42
CA PRO A 408 25.78 -13.30 -14.22
C PRO A 408 26.65 -12.71 -13.08
N VAL A 409 27.79 -12.09 -13.43
CA VAL A 409 28.69 -11.47 -12.44
C VAL A 409 28.03 -10.25 -11.78
N LYS A 410 27.40 -9.38 -12.56
CA LYS A 410 26.68 -8.21 -12.00
C LYS A 410 25.51 -8.66 -11.13
N ARG A 411 24.78 -9.68 -11.55
CA ARG A 411 23.69 -10.27 -10.76
C ARG A 411 24.20 -10.82 -9.44
N TRP A 412 25.29 -11.60 -9.47
CA TRP A 412 25.92 -12.11 -8.26
C TRP A 412 26.39 -11.01 -7.31
N LEU A 413 27.02 -9.95 -7.83
CA LEU A 413 27.44 -8.78 -7.04
C LEU A 413 26.25 -8.07 -6.40
N LEU A 414 25.16 -7.90 -7.14
CA LEU A 414 23.92 -7.29 -6.63
C LEU A 414 23.32 -8.13 -5.49
N GLU A 415 23.23 -9.44 -5.68
CA GLU A 415 22.75 -10.37 -4.64
C GLU A 415 23.69 -10.38 -3.42
N PHE A 416 24.99 -10.34 -3.62
CA PHE A 416 25.96 -10.25 -2.53
C PHE A 416 25.79 -8.95 -1.73
N ALA A 417 25.68 -7.80 -2.39
CA ALA A 417 25.43 -6.51 -1.75
C ALA A 417 24.10 -6.51 -0.97
N ALA A 418 23.04 -7.08 -1.56
CA ALA A 418 21.75 -7.23 -0.89
C ALA A 418 21.82 -8.10 0.36
N ARG A 419 22.55 -9.23 0.31
CA ARG A 419 22.76 -10.09 1.49
C ARG A 419 23.50 -9.36 2.60
N ARG A 420 24.52 -8.55 2.27
CA ARG A 420 25.26 -7.74 3.26
C ARG A 420 24.35 -6.71 3.92
N LYS A 421 23.53 -6.01 3.15
CA LYS A 421 22.56 -5.06 3.71
C LYS A 421 21.42 -5.75 4.46
N ALA A 422 20.99 -6.94 4.05
CA ALA A 422 20.01 -7.72 4.79
C ALA A 422 20.49 -8.06 6.23
N ILE A 423 21.80 -8.21 6.45
CA ILE A 423 22.37 -8.37 7.79
C ILE A 423 22.19 -7.08 8.60
N GLU A 424 22.41 -5.91 8.00
CA GLU A 424 22.14 -4.61 8.66
C GLU A 424 20.67 -4.51 9.06
N VAL A 425 19.74 -4.83 8.15
CA VAL A 425 18.28 -4.80 8.40
C VAL A 425 17.90 -5.74 9.55
N ARG A 426 18.45 -6.96 9.61
CA ARG A 426 18.23 -7.90 10.74
C ARG A 426 18.69 -7.34 12.08
N ASN A 427 19.72 -6.51 12.06
CA ASN A 427 20.23 -5.81 13.24
C ASN A 427 19.51 -4.47 13.51
N GLY A 428 18.37 -4.22 12.87
CA GLY A 428 17.60 -2.99 13.02
C GLY A 428 18.20 -1.76 12.32
N ILE A 429 19.26 -1.93 11.52
CA ILE A 429 19.93 -0.81 10.83
C ILE A 429 19.27 -0.61 9.46
N ILE A 430 18.53 0.48 9.32
CA ILE A 430 17.88 0.88 8.06
C ILE A 430 18.53 2.19 7.59
N ARG A 431 19.23 2.13 6.44
CA ARG A 431 19.95 3.27 5.86
C ARG A 431 20.13 3.14 4.36
N ASN A 432 20.40 4.25 3.68
CA ASN A 432 20.63 4.34 2.23
C ASN A 432 21.95 5.04 1.86
N ASP A 433 22.90 5.14 2.82
CA ASP A 433 24.16 5.87 2.67
C ASP A 433 25.40 4.99 2.80
N SER A 434 25.25 3.67 2.93
CA SER A 434 26.36 2.72 3.04
C SER A 434 27.17 2.64 1.74
N VAL A 435 28.35 2.01 1.80
CA VAL A 435 29.18 1.74 0.61
C VAL A 435 28.39 0.91 -0.43
N TRP A 436 27.60 -0.05 0.04
CA TRP A 436 26.73 -0.88 -0.82
C TRP A 436 25.66 -0.05 -1.52
N ASP A 437 25.08 0.95 -0.83
CA ASP A 437 24.13 1.89 -1.43
C ASP A 437 24.79 2.68 -2.54
N LYS A 438 25.94 3.30 -2.27
CA LYS A 438 26.66 4.13 -3.25
C LYS A 438 27.10 3.36 -4.50
N LEU A 439 27.52 2.10 -4.35
CA LEU A 439 28.02 1.27 -5.45
C LEU A 439 26.90 0.56 -6.23
N PHE A 440 25.82 0.11 -5.59
CA PHE A 440 24.84 -0.78 -6.22
C PHE A 440 23.41 -0.25 -6.20
N PHE A 441 22.96 0.39 -5.10
CA PHE A 441 21.54 0.68 -4.92
C PHE A 441 21.16 2.13 -5.20
N LYS A 442 22.12 3.04 -5.33
CA LYS A 442 21.85 4.48 -5.53
C LYS A 442 20.93 4.75 -6.72
N LYS A 443 21.17 4.10 -7.89
CA LYS A 443 20.32 4.27 -9.07
C LYS A 443 18.87 3.84 -8.83
N ILE A 444 18.66 2.79 -8.02
CA ILE A 444 17.34 2.27 -7.67
C ILE A 444 16.63 3.28 -6.76
N GLN A 445 17.33 3.74 -5.72
CA GLN A 445 16.83 4.75 -4.79
C GLN A 445 16.49 6.07 -5.50
N ASP A 446 17.36 6.52 -6.41
CA ASP A 446 17.14 7.74 -7.20
C ASP A 446 15.99 7.61 -8.19
N SER A 447 15.67 6.40 -8.67
CA SER A 447 14.49 6.16 -9.52
C SER A 447 13.18 6.39 -8.80
N LEU A 448 13.19 6.34 -7.45
CA LEU A 448 12.08 6.68 -6.57
C LEU A 448 12.18 8.11 -6.00
N GLY A 449 13.06 8.95 -6.56
CA GLY A 449 13.29 10.32 -6.10
C GLY A 449 14.31 10.47 -4.97
N GLY A 450 14.89 9.38 -4.47
CA GLY A 450 16.01 9.38 -3.52
C GLY A 450 15.69 9.79 -2.08
N LYS A 451 14.42 10.10 -1.76
CA LYS A 451 13.99 10.59 -0.43
C LYS A 451 12.96 9.69 0.26
N VAL A 452 12.61 8.55 -0.33
CA VAL A 452 11.64 7.64 0.26
C VAL A 452 12.14 7.11 1.61
N ARG A 453 11.38 7.38 2.67
CA ARG A 453 11.65 6.92 4.05
C ARG A 453 10.75 5.76 4.45
N MET A 454 9.54 5.71 3.88
CA MET A 454 8.52 4.73 4.19
C MET A 454 7.85 4.22 2.92
N ILE A 455 7.76 2.91 2.83
CA ILE A 455 6.91 2.20 1.88
C ILE A 455 5.84 1.45 2.67
N VAL A 456 4.60 1.59 2.26
CA VAL A 456 3.48 0.82 2.78
C VAL A 456 2.92 -0.03 1.65
N THR A 457 2.81 -1.32 1.86
CA THR A 457 2.20 -2.25 0.90
C THR A 457 1.05 -3.02 1.52
N GLY A 458 0.08 -3.39 0.72
CA GLY A 458 -1.11 -4.12 1.15
C GLY A 458 -2.04 -4.41 -0.02
N ALA A 459 -3.28 -4.72 0.29
CA ALA A 459 -4.35 -5.04 -0.67
C ALA A 459 -4.18 -6.36 -1.45
N ALA A 460 -3.00 -6.98 -1.44
CA ALA A 460 -2.72 -8.30 -2.00
C ALA A 460 -1.51 -8.93 -1.29
N PRO A 461 -1.31 -10.26 -1.35
CA PRO A 461 -0.13 -10.91 -0.78
C PRO A 461 1.16 -10.44 -1.44
N ALA A 462 2.19 -10.16 -0.63
CA ALA A 462 3.52 -9.78 -1.11
C ALA A 462 4.50 -10.94 -1.01
N SER A 463 5.38 -11.07 -2.02
CA SER A 463 6.43 -12.11 -1.99
C SER A 463 7.48 -11.81 -0.92
N PRO A 464 7.74 -12.76 0.02
CA PRO A 464 8.77 -12.60 1.04
C PRO A 464 10.17 -12.31 0.46
N ALA A 465 10.51 -12.91 -0.67
CA ALA A 465 11.80 -12.70 -1.33
C ALA A 465 11.91 -11.27 -1.89
N VAL A 466 10.85 -10.76 -2.48
CA VAL A 466 10.78 -9.40 -3.02
C VAL A 466 10.87 -8.38 -1.89
N LEU A 467 10.07 -8.53 -0.82
CA LEU A 467 10.10 -7.63 0.33
C LEU A 467 11.46 -7.63 1.02
N GLY A 468 12.05 -8.80 1.26
CA GLY A 468 13.37 -8.93 1.89
C GLY A 468 14.47 -8.24 1.07
N PHE A 469 14.46 -8.40 -0.25
CA PHE A 469 15.39 -7.71 -1.14
C PHE A 469 15.17 -6.19 -1.13
N LEU A 470 13.93 -5.73 -1.29
CA LEU A 470 13.62 -4.30 -1.38
C LEU A 470 13.89 -3.55 -0.07
N ARG A 471 13.63 -4.17 1.11
CA ARG A 471 14.05 -3.62 2.42
C ARG A 471 15.55 -3.33 2.45
N ALA A 472 16.36 -4.27 1.96
CA ALA A 472 17.80 -4.12 1.88
C ALA A 472 18.23 -3.07 0.83
N ALA A 473 17.67 -3.12 -0.37
CA ALA A 473 18.09 -2.31 -1.52
C ALA A 473 17.68 -0.84 -1.40
N LEU A 474 16.48 -0.56 -0.87
CA LEU A 474 15.96 0.80 -0.77
C LEU A 474 16.44 1.54 0.48
N GLY A 475 16.83 0.81 1.53
CA GLY A 475 17.30 1.39 2.78
C GLY A 475 16.26 2.29 3.45
N CYS A 476 14.99 1.96 3.31
CA CYS A 476 13.84 2.61 3.93
C CYS A 476 12.99 1.58 4.68
N GLN A 477 12.06 2.05 5.51
CA GLN A 477 11.12 1.18 6.19
C GLN A 477 10.07 0.67 5.19
N VAL A 478 9.86 -0.64 5.14
CA VAL A 478 8.84 -1.29 4.28
C VAL A 478 7.89 -2.06 5.16
N TYR A 479 6.66 -1.59 5.22
CA TYR A 479 5.58 -2.14 6.02
C TYR A 479 4.56 -2.87 5.15
N GLU A 480 4.03 -3.95 5.68
CA GLU A 480 2.92 -4.69 5.09
C GLU A 480 1.70 -4.60 6.00
N GLY A 481 0.54 -4.31 5.43
CA GLY A 481 -0.72 -4.25 6.13
C GLY A 481 -1.79 -5.11 5.46
N TYR A 482 -2.77 -5.54 6.23
CA TYR A 482 -3.94 -6.25 5.76
C TYR A 482 -5.21 -5.58 6.27
N GLY A 483 -6.21 -5.56 5.40
CA GLY A 483 -7.55 -5.11 5.68
C GLY A 483 -8.42 -5.08 4.42
N GLN A 484 -9.60 -4.54 4.58
CA GLN A 484 -10.59 -4.40 3.51
C GLN A 484 -11.42 -3.14 3.75
N THR A 485 -12.22 -2.74 2.77
CA THR A 485 -13.04 -1.51 2.84
C THR A 485 -14.00 -1.56 4.03
N GLU A 486 -14.51 -2.71 4.40
CA GLU A 486 -15.43 -2.94 5.50
C GLU A 486 -14.78 -2.73 6.90
N CYS A 487 -13.47 -2.71 7.00
CA CYS A 487 -12.73 -2.21 8.16
C CYS A 487 -11.90 -0.96 7.82
N THR A 488 -12.43 -0.11 6.98
CA THR A 488 -11.87 1.15 6.48
C THR A 488 -10.72 0.91 5.52
N ALA A 489 -9.54 0.53 6.00
CA ALA A 489 -8.38 0.20 5.15
C ALA A 489 -7.56 -0.93 5.75
N GLY A 490 -7.15 -0.82 7.02
CA GLY A 490 -6.28 -1.75 7.70
C GLY A 490 -6.84 -2.29 9.00
N CYS A 491 -6.52 -3.54 9.32
CA CYS A 491 -6.77 -4.11 10.66
C CYS A 491 -5.50 -4.73 11.26
N THR A 492 -4.47 -4.98 10.45
CA THR A 492 -3.13 -5.36 10.91
C THR A 492 -2.06 -4.57 10.20
N PHE A 493 -0.90 -4.44 10.84
CA PHE A 493 0.23 -3.71 10.30
C PHE A 493 1.55 -4.26 10.84
N THR A 494 2.61 -4.28 10.01
CA THR A 494 3.95 -4.69 10.43
C THR A 494 4.48 -3.78 11.53
N THR A 495 4.94 -4.34 12.63
CA THR A 495 5.59 -3.61 13.71
C THR A 495 6.94 -3.06 13.25
N PRO A 496 7.27 -1.78 13.54
CA PRO A 496 8.59 -1.23 13.24
C PRO A 496 9.72 -2.08 13.83
N GLY A 497 10.71 -2.39 13.01
CA GLY A 497 11.83 -3.27 13.39
C GLY A 497 11.60 -4.75 13.08
N ASP A 498 10.39 -5.18 12.74
CA ASP A 498 10.15 -6.53 12.25
C ASP A 498 10.62 -6.63 10.79
N TRP A 499 11.76 -7.27 10.62
CA TRP A 499 12.40 -7.51 9.32
C TRP A 499 11.91 -8.78 8.63
N THR A 500 11.10 -9.60 9.32
CA THR A 500 10.57 -10.84 8.78
C THR A 500 9.49 -10.59 7.73
N SER A 501 9.23 -11.58 6.90
CA SER A 501 8.26 -11.50 5.80
C SER A 501 7.39 -12.75 5.78
N GLY A 502 6.22 -12.65 5.14
CA GLY A 502 5.26 -13.76 5.04
C GLY A 502 4.14 -13.70 6.08
N HIS A 503 3.97 -12.54 6.71
CA HIS A 503 2.85 -12.18 7.56
C HIS A 503 2.45 -10.72 7.32
N VAL A 504 1.27 -10.36 7.75
CA VAL A 504 0.69 -9.00 7.58
C VAL A 504 0.73 -8.16 8.86
N GLY A 505 1.62 -8.53 9.80
CA GLY A 505 1.82 -7.83 11.07
C GLY A 505 0.84 -8.24 12.16
N ALA A 506 0.71 -7.39 13.16
CA ALA A 506 -0.13 -7.57 14.34
C ALA A 506 -1.38 -6.67 14.28
N PRO A 507 -2.41 -6.91 15.10
CA PRO A 507 -3.59 -6.07 15.16
C PRO A 507 -3.25 -4.61 15.42
N LEU A 508 -3.97 -3.70 14.74
CA LEU A 508 -3.88 -2.26 15.03
C LEU A 508 -4.54 -1.95 16.39
N PRO A 509 -4.08 -0.90 17.11
CA PRO A 509 -4.67 -0.49 18.39
C PRO A 509 -6.16 -0.09 18.34
N CYS A 510 -6.71 0.10 17.16
CA CYS A 510 -8.13 0.43 16.96
C CYS A 510 -9.04 -0.78 16.78
N ASN A 511 -8.50 -2.02 16.80
CA ASN A 511 -9.35 -3.19 16.61
C ASN A 511 -8.84 -4.45 17.32
N TYR A 512 -9.78 -5.38 17.55
CA TYR A 512 -9.51 -6.76 17.92
C TYR A 512 -9.71 -7.68 16.73
N LEU A 513 -8.93 -8.76 16.69
CA LEU A 513 -9.06 -9.82 15.71
C LEU A 513 -9.25 -11.16 16.39
N LYS A 514 -10.14 -12.01 15.86
CA LYS A 514 -10.23 -13.42 16.23
C LYS A 514 -10.31 -14.30 15.00
N LEU A 515 -9.99 -15.57 15.17
CA LEU A 515 -10.17 -16.61 14.17
C LEU A 515 -11.34 -17.49 14.59
N ILE A 516 -12.24 -17.78 13.66
CA ILE A 516 -13.37 -18.69 13.89
C ILE A 516 -13.24 -19.94 13.03
N ASP A 517 -13.81 -21.03 13.52
CA ASP A 517 -13.75 -22.32 12.85
C ASP A 517 -14.45 -22.29 11.48
N VAL A 518 -13.86 -23.00 10.53
CA VAL A 518 -14.42 -23.26 9.21
C VAL A 518 -14.39 -24.76 8.97
N ASP A 519 -15.38 -25.45 9.52
CA ASP A 519 -15.43 -26.93 9.56
C ASP A 519 -15.32 -27.57 8.19
N GLU A 520 -16.00 -26.96 7.20
CA GLU A 520 -16.00 -27.44 5.81
C GLU A 520 -14.59 -27.50 5.20
N MET A 521 -13.70 -26.59 5.63
CA MET A 521 -12.33 -26.46 5.14
C MET A 521 -11.27 -27.00 6.13
N LYS A 522 -11.70 -27.51 7.27
CA LYS A 522 -10.85 -28.06 8.34
C LYS A 522 -9.88 -27.03 8.95
N TYR A 523 -10.26 -25.74 8.96
CA TYR A 523 -9.56 -24.72 9.71
C TYR A 523 -10.21 -24.54 11.08
N PHE A 524 -9.40 -24.61 12.15
CA PHE A 524 -9.87 -24.56 13.53
C PHE A 524 -9.10 -23.52 14.33
N SER A 525 -9.82 -22.68 15.03
CA SER A 525 -9.28 -21.63 15.91
C SER A 525 -8.37 -22.21 17.00
N ALA A 526 -8.70 -23.38 17.53
CA ALA A 526 -7.85 -24.13 18.48
C ALA A 526 -6.46 -24.50 17.94
N LYS A 527 -6.29 -24.50 16.60
CA LYS A 527 -4.99 -24.69 15.91
C LYS A 527 -4.36 -23.37 15.47
N GLY A 528 -4.99 -22.25 15.86
CA GLY A 528 -4.60 -20.91 15.41
C GLY A 528 -4.91 -20.62 13.95
N GLU A 529 -5.87 -21.31 13.33
CA GLU A 529 -6.29 -21.16 11.93
C GLU A 529 -7.81 -20.96 11.85
N GLY A 530 -8.28 -20.11 10.95
CA GLY A 530 -9.72 -19.88 10.79
C GLY A 530 -10.05 -18.67 9.96
N GLU A 531 -11.36 -18.39 9.83
CA GLU A 531 -11.83 -17.15 9.23
C GLU A 531 -11.52 -15.97 10.14
N ILE A 532 -10.94 -14.92 9.57
CA ILE A 532 -10.57 -13.70 10.29
C ILE A 532 -11.83 -12.88 10.56
N CYS A 533 -12.06 -12.54 11.82
CA CYS A 533 -13.09 -11.60 12.24
C CYS A 533 -12.47 -10.38 12.91
N VAL A 534 -13.02 -9.20 12.61
CA VAL A 534 -12.50 -7.90 13.08
C VAL A 534 -13.60 -7.17 13.85
N LYS A 535 -13.25 -6.57 15.00
CA LYS A 535 -14.14 -5.71 15.78
C LYS A 535 -13.40 -4.47 16.22
N GLY A 536 -13.98 -3.29 15.98
CA GLY A 536 -13.38 -2.03 16.42
C GLY A 536 -14.04 -0.81 15.81
N PRO A 537 -13.66 0.39 16.26
CA PRO A 537 -14.19 1.65 15.74
C PRO A 537 -13.84 1.93 14.26
N ASN A 538 -12.91 1.19 13.65
CA ASN A 538 -12.62 1.24 12.22
C ASN A 538 -13.54 0.36 11.36
N VAL A 539 -14.43 -0.45 11.97
CA VAL A 539 -15.39 -1.29 11.26
C VAL A 539 -16.57 -0.44 10.76
N PHE A 540 -16.99 -0.68 9.54
CA PHE A 540 -18.04 0.07 8.83
C PHE A 540 -19.44 -0.06 9.46
N LYS A 541 -20.37 0.81 9.08
CA LYS A 541 -21.77 0.76 9.53
C LYS A 541 -22.61 -0.33 8.84
N GLY A 542 -22.11 -0.93 7.77
CA GLY A 542 -22.84 -1.85 6.92
C GLY A 542 -22.89 -1.38 5.47
N TYR A 543 -23.63 -2.10 4.64
CA TYR A 543 -23.80 -1.77 3.22
C TYR A 543 -25.04 -0.91 2.99
N LEU A 544 -24.89 0.13 2.18
CA LEU A 544 -25.96 1.07 1.85
C LEU A 544 -27.13 0.34 1.19
N LYS A 545 -28.32 0.42 1.81
CA LYS A 545 -29.58 -0.19 1.34
C LYS A 545 -29.52 -1.72 1.12
N ASP A 546 -28.61 -2.41 1.79
CA ASP A 546 -28.43 -3.85 1.67
C ASP A 546 -28.30 -4.48 3.09
N THR A 547 -29.43 -4.61 3.77
CA THR A 547 -29.49 -5.15 5.12
C THR A 547 -29.13 -6.64 5.19
N GLU A 548 -29.44 -7.40 4.13
CA GLU A 548 -29.11 -8.82 4.04
C GLU A 548 -27.59 -9.02 3.98
N LYS A 549 -26.92 -8.33 3.08
CA LYS A 549 -25.45 -8.38 2.96
C LYS A 549 -24.76 -7.80 4.21
N THR A 550 -25.36 -6.82 4.84
CA THR A 550 -24.86 -6.28 6.12
C THR A 550 -24.91 -7.36 7.20
N ALA A 551 -26.03 -8.08 7.34
CA ALA A 551 -26.18 -9.16 8.31
C ALA A 551 -25.27 -10.38 8.02
N GLU A 552 -24.93 -10.63 6.74
CA GLU A 552 -23.92 -11.63 6.36
C GLU A 552 -22.49 -11.23 6.78
N ALA A 553 -22.18 -9.93 6.76
CA ALA A 553 -20.85 -9.41 7.03
C ALA A 553 -20.63 -9.04 8.51
N LEU A 554 -21.65 -8.50 9.19
CA LEU A 554 -21.58 -8.09 10.59
C LEU A 554 -22.50 -8.99 11.43
N ASP A 555 -21.92 -9.67 12.41
CA ASP A 555 -22.70 -10.44 13.35
C ASP A 555 -23.38 -9.54 14.43
N LYS A 556 -24.25 -10.14 15.25
CA LYS A 556 -24.98 -9.44 16.31
C LYS A 556 -24.08 -8.84 17.40
N ASP A 557 -22.86 -9.34 17.54
CA ASP A 557 -21.88 -8.88 18.52
C ASP A 557 -20.93 -7.82 17.96
N GLY A 558 -21.14 -7.41 16.68
CA GLY A 558 -20.39 -6.37 15.99
C GLY A 558 -19.05 -6.85 15.40
N TRP A 559 -18.87 -8.15 15.21
CA TRP A 559 -17.71 -8.68 14.49
C TRP A 559 -17.95 -8.69 12.99
N LEU A 560 -16.99 -8.14 12.28
CA LEU A 560 -16.91 -8.21 10.82
C LEU A 560 -16.31 -9.55 10.41
N HIS A 561 -17.05 -10.35 9.66
CA HIS A 561 -16.59 -11.56 8.99
C HIS A 561 -15.92 -11.19 7.67
N THR A 562 -14.60 -11.32 7.60
CA THR A 562 -13.84 -10.82 6.45
C THR A 562 -13.97 -11.70 5.21
N GLY A 563 -14.32 -12.97 5.39
CA GLY A 563 -14.28 -13.98 4.34
C GLY A 563 -12.86 -14.38 3.92
N ASP A 564 -11.84 -13.98 4.70
CA ASP A 564 -10.44 -14.34 4.49
C ASP A 564 -10.02 -15.35 5.57
N ILE A 565 -9.23 -16.35 5.19
CA ILE A 565 -8.68 -17.36 6.10
C ILE A 565 -7.28 -16.92 6.52
N GLY A 566 -7.04 -16.94 7.83
CA GLY A 566 -5.76 -16.58 8.43
C GLY A 566 -5.23 -17.61 9.40
N LYS A 567 -3.98 -17.37 9.79
CA LYS A 567 -3.26 -18.16 10.79
C LYS A 567 -2.45 -17.26 11.70
N TRP A 568 -2.57 -17.47 13.02
CA TRP A 568 -1.65 -16.85 13.97
C TRP A 568 -0.29 -17.52 13.94
N LEU A 569 0.75 -16.71 13.87
CA LEU A 569 2.13 -17.16 14.02
C LEU A 569 2.56 -17.11 15.51
N PRO A 570 3.61 -17.85 15.90
CA PRO A 570 4.03 -17.93 17.30
C PRO A 570 4.36 -16.58 17.96
N ASN A 571 4.79 -15.59 17.17
CA ASN A 571 5.09 -14.23 17.62
C ASN A 571 3.86 -13.30 17.70
N GLY A 572 2.65 -13.83 17.53
CA GLY A 572 1.40 -13.06 17.59
C GLY A 572 1.10 -12.22 16.36
N THR A 573 1.79 -12.44 15.23
CA THR A 573 1.45 -11.82 13.94
C THR A 573 0.48 -12.70 13.15
N LEU A 574 -0.25 -12.09 12.22
CA LEU A 574 -1.24 -12.76 11.37
C LEU A 574 -0.65 -13.08 10.00
N LYS A 575 -0.87 -14.30 9.53
CA LYS A 575 -0.59 -14.71 8.16
C LYS A 575 -1.90 -14.98 7.43
N ILE A 576 -2.08 -14.38 6.25
CA ILE A 576 -3.21 -14.67 5.38
C ILE A 576 -2.93 -15.96 4.59
N ILE A 577 -3.91 -16.85 4.54
CA ILE A 577 -3.83 -18.11 3.79
C ILE A 577 -4.44 -17.91 2.41
N ASP A 578 -5.74 -17.57 2.34
CA ASP A 578 -6.47 -17.24 1.10
C ASP A 578 -7.89 -16.75 1.43
N ARG A 579 -8.65 -16.38 0.39
CA ARG A 579 -10.07 -16.05 0.53
C ARG A 579 -10.93 -17.31 0.60
N LYS A 580 -11.84 -17.39 1.57
CA LYS A 580 -12.79 -18.48 1.76
C LYS A 580 -13.54 -18.83 0.45
N LYS A 581 -14.02 -17.82 -0.28
CA LYS A 581 -14.74 -17.98 -1.55
C LYS A 581 -13.85 -18.40 -2.74
N HIS A 582 -12.54 -18.27 -2.64
CA HIS A 582 -11.59 -18.65 -3.68
C HIS A 582 -11.02 -20.05 -3.46
N ILE A 583 -11.04 -20.53 -2.23
CA ILE A 583 -10.63 -21.89 -1.89
C ILE A 583 -11.66 -22.86 -2.49
N PHE A 584 -11.18 -23.83 -3.24
CA PHE A 584 -12.02 -24.89 -3.82
C PHE A 584 -11.44 -26.26 -3.47
N LYS A 585 -12.30 -27.28 -3.60
CA LYS A 585 -11.96 -28.66 -3.26
C LYS A 585 -11.78 -29.46 -4.54
N LEU A 586 -10.70 -30.21 -4.66
CA LEU A 586 -10.47 -31.16 -5.75
C LEU A 586 -11.24 -32.48 -5.51
N ALA A 587 -11.36 -33.31 -6.55
CA ALA A 587 -12.10 -34.57 -6.51
C ALA A 587 -11.60 -35.54 -5.42
N GLN A 588 -10.30 -35.52 -5.11
CA GLN A 588 -9.71 -36.34 -4.05
C GLN A 588 -9.89 -35.75 -2.63
N GLY A 589 -10.54 -34.63 -2.50
CA GLY A 589 -10.87 -34.02 -1.21
C GLY A 589 -9.89 -32.99 -0.67
N GLU A 590 -8.84 -32.65 -1.44
CA GLU A 590 -7.85 -31.65 -1.06
C GLU A 590 -8.37 -30.23 -1.34
N TYR A 591 -8.17 -29.32 -0.37
CA TYR A 591 -8.52 -27.90 -0.51
C TYR A 591 -7.34 -27.11 -1.08
N ILE A 592 -7.64 -26.29 -2.08
CA ILE A 592 -6.66 -25.51 -2.84
C ILE A 592 -6.88 -24.03 -2.59
N ALA A 593 -5.81 -23.35 -2.20
CA ALA A 593 -5.70 -21.89 -2.11
C ALA A 593 -5.02 -21.35 -3.38
N PRO A 594 -5.77 -20.96 -4.42
CA PRO A 594 -5.19 -20.66 -5.72
C PRO A 594 -4.30 -19.41 -5.73
N GLU A 595 -4.61 -18.40 -4.93
CA GLU A 595 -3.78 -17.18 -4.85
C GLU A 595 -2.37 -17.47 -4.29
N LYS A 596 -2.25 -18.41 -3.37
CA LYS A 596 -0.95 -18.91 -2.88
C LYS A 596 -0.09 -19.44 -4.02
N ILE A 597 -0.67 -20.20 -4.90
CA ILE A 597 0.01 -20.86 -6.03
C ILE A 597 0.36 -19.81 -7.11
N GLU A 598 -0.57 -18.94 -7.45
CA GLU A 598 -0.38 -17.85 -8.41
C GLU A 598 0.78 -16.93 -8.02
N ASN A 599 0.87 -16.58 -6.72
CA ASN A 599 1.96 -15.76 -6.17
C ASN A 599 3.35 -16.42 -6.28
N ILE A 600 3.40 -17.75 -6.34
CA ILE A 600 4.64 -18.47 -6.58
C ILE A 600 4.99 -18.43 -8.07
N TYR A 601 4.03 -18.72 -8.93
CA TYR A 601 4.25 -18.87 -10.36
C TYR A 601 4.53 -17.53 -11.08
N VAL A 602 3.95 -16.44 -10.63
CA VAL A 602 4.24 -15.10 -11.18
C VAL A 602 5.71 -14.68 -10.98
N ARG A 603 6.48 -15.42 -10.18
CA ARG A 603 7.93 -15.21 -10.00
C ARG A 603 8.79 -15.81 -11.12
N SER A 604 8.21 -16.55 -12.05
CA SER A 604 8.89 -17.02 -13.25
C SER A 604 9.22 -15.82 -14.16
N GLU A 605 10.49 -15.69 -14.57
CA GLU A 605 10.98 -14.54 -15.37
C GLU A 605 10.12 -14.25 -16.62
N PRO A 606 9.67 -15.25 -17.39
CA PRO A 606 8.86 -15.02 -18.58
C PRO A 606 7.37 -14.83 -18.29
N VAL A 607 6.91 -14.79 -17.04
CA VAL A 607 5.50 -14.80 -16.68
C VAL A 607 5.08 -13.47 -16.07
N ALA A 608 4.09 -12.80 -16.69
CA ALA A 608 3.50 -11.56 -16.18
C ALA A 608 2.29 -11.81 -15.27
N GLN A 609 1.42 -12.77 -15.64
CA GLN A 609 0.19 -13.06 -14.91
C GLN A 609 -0.14 -14.55 -14.99
N VAL A 610 -0.76 -15.05 -13.92
CA VAL A 610 -1.23 -16.44 -13.83
C VAL A 610 -2.62 -16.46 -13.22
N TYR A 611 -3.47 -17.31 -13.78
CA TYR A 611 -4.74 -17.71 -13.20
C TYR A 611 -4.75 -19.24 -13.03
N VAL A 612 -4.82 -19.69 -11.78
CA VAL A 612 -4.90 -21.12 -11.44
C VAL A 612 -6.36 -21.54 -11.28
N HIS A 613 -6.74 -22.58 -12.00
CA HIS A 613 -8.07 -23.15 -11.96
C HIS A 613 -8.07 -24.61 -11.50
N GLY A 614 -9.08 -24.96 -10.69
CA GLY A 614 -9.41 -26.31 -10.29
C GLY A 614 -10.91 -26.49 -10.23
N ASP A 615 -11.35 -27.74 -10.38
CA ASP A 615 -12.75 -28.12 -10.33
C ASP A 615 -12.94 -29.29 -9.37
N SER A 616 -14.07 -29.35 -8.68
CA SER A 616 -14.39 -30.41 -7.71
C SER A 616 -14.54 -31.81 -8.34
N LEU A 617 -14.68 -31.86 -9.66
CA LEU A 617 -14.73 -33.12 -10.44
C LEU A 617 -13.38 -33.52 -11.02
N GLN A 618 -12.34 -32.68 -10.83
CA GLN A 618 -11.00 -32.90 -11.37
C GLN A 618 -10.01 -33.17 -10.25
N SER A 619 -9.00 -34.01 -10.55
CA SER A 619 -7.97 -34.41 -9.57
C SER A 619 -6.70 -33.55 -9.62
N PHE A 620 -6.62 -32.57 -10.52
CA PHE A 620 -5.44 -31.72 -10.71
C PHE A 620 -5.82 -30.30 -11.12
N LEU A 621 -4.81 -29.42 -11.08
CA LEU A 621 -4.93 -28.01 -11.41
C LEU A 621 -4.43 -27.72 -12.82
N VAL A 622 -5.07 -26.74 -13.45
CA VAL A 622 -4.64 -26.16 -14.73
C VAL A 622 -4.38 -24.66 -14.57
N GLY A 623 -3.57 -24.09 -15.45
CA GLY A 623 -3.20 -22.67 -15.40
C GLY A 623 -3.39 -21.94 -16.72
N ILE A 624 -3.89 -20.72 -16.66
CA ILE A 624 -3.83 -19.75 -17.76
C ILE A 624 -2.65 -18.81 -17.44
N VAL A 625 -1.67 -18.77 -18.30
CA VAL A 625 -0.44 -18.00 -18.10
C VAL A 625 -0.34 -16.94 -19.19
N VAL A 626 -0.13 -15.70 -18.76
CA VAL A 626 0.20 -14.59 -19.67
C VAL A 626 1.70 -14.37 -19.60
N PRO A 627 2.45 -14.63 -20.68
CA PRO A 627 3.86 -14.31 -20.73
C PRO A 627 4.11 -12.79 -20.62
N ASP A 628 5.27 -12.40 -20.12
CA ASP A 628 5.64 -10.99 -20.02
C ASP A 628 6.13 -10.48 -21.39
N PRO A 629 5.46 -9.49 -22.00
CA PRO A 629 5.85 -8.99 -23.32
C PRO A 629 7.26 -8.43 -23.37
N GLU A 630 7.79 -7.89 -22.26
CA GLU A 630 9.12 -7.30 -22.20
C GLU A 630 10.24 -8.34 -21.96
N ALA A 631 9.94 -9.40 -21.19
CA ALA A 631 10.92 -10.41 -20.79
C ALA A 631 10.93 -11.66 -21.68
N THR A 632 9.79 -12.01 -22.27
CA THR A 632 9.56 -13.27 -23.01
C THR A 632 10.58 -13.52 -24.11
N GLU A 633 10.82 -12.55 -24.99
CA GLU A 633 11.72 -12.75 -26.13
C GLU A 633 13.16 -12.98 -25.71
N ALA A 634 13.64 -12.24 -24.72
CA ALA A 634 14.99 -12.39 -24.18
C ALA A 634 15.17 -13.75 -23.47
N TRP A 635 14.18 -14.17 -22.71
CA TRP A 635 14.17 -15.46 -21.98
C TRP A 635 14.07 -16.64 -22.96
N ALA A 636 13.25 -16.54 -24.00
CA ALA A 636 13.08 -17.54 -25.05
C ALA A 636 14.36 -17.74 -25.86
N ARG A 637 14.99 -16.63 -26.27
CA ARG A 637 16.26 -16.67 -27.04
C ARG A 637 17.38 -17.35 -26.27
N LYS A 638 17.48 -17.20 -24.97
CA LYS A 638 18.45 -17.92 -24.13
C LYS A 638 18.25 -19.45 -24.15
N ARG A 639 17.06 -19.92 -24.60
CA ARG A 639 16.67 -21.35 -24.67
C ARG A 639 16.53 -21.85 -26.10
N GLY A 640 16.97 -21.07 -27.10
CA GLY A 640 16.99 -21.44 -28.50
C GLY A 640 15.66 -21.25 -29.24
N PHE A 641 14.74 -20.44 -28.69
CA PHE A 641 13.53 -20.03 -29.39
C PHE A 641 13.72 -18.63 -29.99
N GLU A 642 13.65 -18.54 -31.30
CA GLU A 642 13.75 -17.27 -32.05
C GLU A 642 12.42 -17.02 -32.77
N SER A 643 11.48 -16.39 -32.10
CA SER A 643 10.16 -16.06 -32.65
C SER A 643 9.61 -14.80 -31.96
N SER A 644 8.66 -14.14 -32.62
CA SER A 644 7.94 -13.02 -32.03
C SER A 644 7.11 -13.44 -30.83
N TYR A 645 6.75 -12.48 -29.95
CA TYR A 645 5.92 -12.72 -28.77
C TYR A 645 4.63 -13.49 -29.11
N ALA A 646 3.92 -13.08 -30.16
CA ALA A 646 2.68 -13.71 -30.59
C ALA A 646 2.85 -15.16 -31.07
N GLU A 647 3.97 -15.48 -31.68
CA GLU A 647 4.33 -16.82 -32.13
C GLU A 647 4.77 -17.70 -30.95
N LEU A 648 5.55 -17.13 -30.03
CA LEU A 648 5.97 -17.81 -28.80
C LEU A 648 4.76 -18.23 -27.97
N CYS A 649 3.73 -17.40 -27.84
CA CYS A 649 2.50 -17.76 -27.14
C CYS A 649 1.73 -18.94 -27.76
N LYS A 650 2.01 -19.30 -29.04
CA LYS A 650 1.45 -20.44 -29.73
C LYS A 650 2.38 -21.66 -29.81
N SER A 651 3.65 -21.47 -29.38
CA SER A 651 4.67 -22.51 -29.48
C SER A 651 4.52 -23.55 -28.36
N GLU A 652 4.29 -24.82 -28.73
CA GLU A 652 4.27 -25.91 -27.74
C GLU A 652 5.59 -26.12 -27.05
N GLY A 653 6.73 -25.91 -27.73
CA GLY A 653 8.05 -25.98 -27.13
C GLY A 653 8.26 -24.90 -26.07
N TYR A 654 7.85 -23.67 -26.35
CA TYR A 654 7.91 -22.56 -25.41
C TYR A 654 6.98 -22.76 -24.21
N LYS A 655 5.75 -23.23 -24.46
CA LYS A 655 4.78 -23.62 -23.43
C LYS A 655 5.35 -24.67 -22.48
N LYS A 656 6.01 -25.69 -23.03
CA LYS A 656 6.68 -26.73 -22.23
C LYS A 656 7.81 -26.16 -21.37
N ALA A 657 8.63 -25.27 -21.92
CA ALA A 657 9.72 -24.63 -21.18
C ALA A 657 9.20 -23.76 -20.00
N ILE A 658 8.11 -23.01 -20.20
CA ILE A 658 7.44 -22.28 -19.11
C ILE A 658 6.91 -23.27 -18.08
N MET A 659 6.25 -24.35 -18.48
CA MET A 659 5.69 -25.33 -17.56
C MET A 659 6.78 -25.96 -16.67
N GLU A 660 7.92 -26.31 -17.24
CA GLU A 660 9.07 -26.83 -16.49
C GLU A 660 9.60 -25.82 -15.46
N ASP A 661 9.66 -24.53 -15.79
CA ASP A 661 10.08 -23.48 -14.89
C ASP A 661 9.08 -23.31 -13.73
N LEU A 662 7.78 -23.31 -14.02
CA LEU A 662 6.72 -23.23 -13.01
C LEU A 662 6.73 -24.43 -12.04
N VAL A 663 6.90 -25.65 -12.55
CA VAL A 663 7.02 -26.85 -11.71
C VAL A 663 8.23 -26.76 -10.79
N LYS A 664 9.38 -26.32 -11.31
CA LYS A 664 10.59 -26.10 -10.52
C LYS A 664 10.38 -25.06 -9.41
N LEU A 665 9.74 -23.93 -9.73
CA LEU A 665 9.43 -22.90 -8.74
C LEU A 665 8.45 -23.43 -7.67
N GLY A 666 7.44 -24.17 -8.06
CA GLY A 666 6.49 -24.79 -7.15
C GLY A 666 7.17 -25.76 -6.17
N GLN A 667 8.05 -26.60 -6.67
CA GLN A 667 8.85 -27.53 -5.84
C GLN A 667 9.77 -26.78 -4.87
N GLN A 668 10.47 -25.74 -5.34
CA GLN A 668 11.36 -24.92 -4.51
C GLN A 668 10.58 -24.15 -3.42
N ALA A 669 9.35 -23.78 -3.69
CA ALA A 669 8.47 -23.10 -2.74
C ALA A 669 7.73 -24.07 -1.80
N GLY A 670 7.93 -25.39 -1.94
CA GLY A 670 7.30 -26.39 -1.08
C GLY A 670 5.83 -26.67 -1.38
N LEU A 671 5.36 -26.41 -2.62
CA LEU A 671 4.01 -26.79 -3.01
C LEU A 671 3.87 -28.32 -3.03
N TYR A 672 2.79 -28.82 -2.47
CA TYR A 672 2.44 -30.24 -2.56
C TYR A 672 2.14 -30.63 -4.02
N SER A 673 2.21 -31.93 -4.33
CA SER A 673 1.97 -32.43 -5.69
C SER A 673 0.61 -32.03 -6.24
N PHE A 674 -0.43 -32.01 -5.39
CA PHE A 674 -1.80 -31.61 -5.76
C PHE A 674 -1.99 -30.08 -5.87
N GLU A 675 -1.07 -29.28 -5.30
CA GLU A 675 -1.05 -27.82 -5.47
C GLU A 675 -0.29 -27.38 -6.73
N GLN A 676 0.34 -28.29 -7.45
CA GLN A 676 1.07 -27.98 -8.69
C GLN A 676 0.16 -28.15 -9.92
N ILE A 677 0.18 -27.15 -10.79
CA ILE A 677 -0.52 -27.25 -12.09
C ILE A 677 0.08 -28.38 -12.94
N LYS A 678 -0.76 -29.03 -13.73
CA LYS A 678 -0.36 -30.12 -14.64
C LYS A 678 -0.38 -29.74 -16.10
N ALA A 679 -1.12 -28.70 -16.44
CA ALA A 679 -1.20 -28.17 -17.81
C ALA A 679 -1.40 -26.65 -17.78
N ILE A 680 -0.90 -25.96 -18.81
CA ILE A 680 -1.07 -24.52 -18.98
C ILE A 680 -1.57 -24.18 -20.38
N TYR A 681 -2.28 -23.06 -20.47
CA TYR A 681 -2.59 -22.37 -21.71
C TYR A 681 -1.86 -21.01 -21.70
N LEU A 682 -1.13 -20.69 -22.76
CA LEU A 682 -0.48 -19.38 -22.91
C LEU A 682 -1.44 -18.40 -23.58
N HIS A 683 -1.76 -17.33 -22.87
CA HIS A 683 -2.61 -16.26 -23.35
C HIS A 683 -1.77 -15.02 -23.67
N TYR A 684 -1.92 -14.46 -24.86
CA TYR A 684 -1.08 -13.38 -25.35
C TYR A 684 -1.48 -12.00 -24.83
N GLU A 685 -2.72 -11.83 -24.40
CA GLU A 685 -3.26 -10.56 -23.93
C GLU A 685 -3.20 -10.49 -22.39
N MET A 686 -2.74 -9.35 -21.86
CA MET A 686 -2.72 -9.12 -20.42
C MET A 686 -4.13 -9.08 -19.84
N PHE A 687 -4.34 -9.74 -18.70
CA PHE A 687 -5.54 -9.51 -17.91
C PHE A 687 -5.59 -8.05 -17.49
N SER A 688 -6.71 -7.41 -17.70
CA SER A 688 -6.88 -5.99 -17.45
C SER A 688 -8.27 -5.67 -16.92
N VAL A 689 -8.46 -4.44 -16.49
CA VAL A 689 -9.76 -3.91 -16.13
C VAL A 689 -10.62 -3.71 -17.38
N GLN A 690 -9.98 -3.31 -18.51
CA GLN A 690 -10.64 -3.04 -19.78
C GLN A 690 -11.27 -4.30 -20.38
N ASN A 691 -10.61 -5.45 -20.28
CA ASN A 691 -11.19 -6.73 -20.73
C ASN A 691 -12.06 -7.43 -19.67
N GLY A 692 -12.32 -6.78 -18.54
CA GLY A 692 -13.21 -7.25 -17.49
C GLY A 692 -12.66 -8.38 -16.62
N LEU A 693 -11.39 -8.76 -16.77
CA LEU A 693 -10.79 -9.90 -16.06
C LEU A 693 -10.18 -9.50 -14.71
N LEU A 694 -9.87 -8.21 -14.50
CA LEU A 694 -9.38 -7.69 -13.23
C LEU A 694 -10.33 -6.67 -12.61
N THR A 695 -10.27 -6.59 -11.29
CA THR A 695 -10.88 -5.48 -10.55
C THR A 695 -10.03 -4.20 -10.73
N PRO A 696 -10.54 -3.01 -10.36
CA PRO A 696 -9.77 -1.77 -10.34
C PRO A 696 -8.47 -1.84 -9.52
N THR A 697 -8.48 -2.66 -8.49
CA THR A 697 -7.30 -2.95 -7.65
C THR A 697 -6.43 -4.06 -8.20
N LEU A 698 -6.62 -4.42 -9.47
CA LEU A 698 -5.87 -5.44 -10.22
C LEU A 698 -5.99 -6.86 -9.64
N LYS A 699 -7.06 -7.15 -8.90
CA LYS A 699 -7.38 -8.51 -8.41
C LYS A 699 -8.14 -9.29 -9.49
N ALA A 700 -7.87 -10.59 -9.59
CA ALA A 700 -8.55 -11.48 -10.51
C ALA A 700 -10.06 -11.61 -10.21
N LYS A 701 -10.89 -11.39 -11.21
CA LYS A 701 -12.32 -11.70 -11.16
C LYS A 701 -12.51 -13.16 -11.57
N ARG A 702 -12.38 -14.07 -10.59
CA ARG A 702 -12.35 -15.52 -10.85
C ARG A 702 -13.54 -16.07 -11.61
N PRO A 703 -14.81 -15.68 -11.33
CA PRO A 703 -15.95 -16.13 -12.11
C PRO A 703 -15.88 -15.70 -13.59
N GLU A 704 -15.49 -14.44 -13.83
CA GLU A 704 -15.34 -13.89 -15.17
C GLU A 704 -14.18 -14.57 -15.91
N MET A 705 -13.05 -14.80 -15.24
CA MET A 705 -11.92 -15.55 -15.81
C MET A 705 -12.32 -16.99 -16.18
N ARG A 706 -13.03 -17.68 -15.29
CA ARG A 706 -13.54 -19.03 -15.57
C ARG A 706 -14.45 -19.04 -16.80
N ASN A 707 -15.34 -18.06 -16.93
CA ASN A 707 -16.23 -17.95 -18.06
C ASN A 707 -15.50 -17.59 -19.36
N TYR A 708 -14.57 -16.64 -19.29
CA TYR A 708 -13.78 -16.18 -20.43
C TYR A 708 -12.89 -17.30 -21.00
N PHE A 709 -12.24 -18.07 -20.12
CA PHE A 709 -11.32 -19.15 -20.48
C PHE A 709 -11.98 -20.54 -20.46
N ARG A 710 -13.32 -20.64 -20.43
CA ARG A 710 -14.03 -21.92 -20.31
C ARG A 710 -13.54 -22.95 -21.30
N LYS A 711 -13.48 -22.60 -22.59
CA LYS A 711 -13.04 -23.48 -23.65
C LYS A 711 -11.61 -23.99 -23.45
N GLN A 712 -10.69 -23.10 -23.13
CA GLN A 712 -9.29 -23.45 -22.88
C GLN A 712 -9.14 -24.35 -21.66
N ILE A 713 -9.88 -24.07 -20.58
CA ILE A 713 -9.89 -24.90 -19.38
C ILE A 713 -10.41 -26.32 -19.70
N GLU A 714 -11.50 -26.44 -20.42
CA GLU A 714 -12.06 -27.73 -20.84
C GLU A 714 -11.07 -28.52 -21.72
N GLU A 715 -10.41 -27.84 -22.66
CA GLU A 715 -9.36 -28.43 -23.52
C GLU A 715 -8.14 -28.90 -22.70
N LEU A 716 -7.71 -28.14 -21.69
CA LEU A 716 -6.59 -28.53 -20.82
C LEU A 716 -6.93 -29.80 -20.03
N TYR A 717 -8.14 -29.92 -19.50
CA TYR A 717 -8.56 -31.13 -18.77
C TYR A 717 -8.75 -32.33 -19.71
N ALA A 718 -9.27 -32.10 -20.89
CA ALA A 718 -9.50 -33.18 -21.88
C ALA A 718 -8.20 -33.77 -22.44
N ASN A 719 -7.15 -32.94 -22.60
CA ASN A 719 -5.90 -33.33 -23.27
C ASN A 719 -4.81 -33.76 -22.29
N THR A 720 -5.04 -33.67 -20.96
CA THR A 720 -4.05 -34.03 -19.93
C THR A 720 -4.47 -35.35 -19.28
N SER A 721 -3.80 -36.45 -19.66
CA SER A 721 -3.90 -37.73 -18.96
C SER A 721 -2.87 -37.72 -17.78
N ILE A 722 -3.32 -38.08 -16.60
CA ILE A 722 -2.47 -38.26 -15.39
C ILE A 722 -1.99 -39.69 -15.31
#